data_57c08e2dcda6e232dd4d72ce6b069ee7
#
_entry.id   57c08e2dcda6e232dd4d72ce6b069ee7
#
_cell.length_a   1.000
_cell.length_b   1.000
_cell.length_c   1.000
_cell.angle_alpha   90.00
_cell.angle_beta   90.00
_cell.angle_gamma   90.00
#
_symmetry.space_group_name_H-M   'P 1'
#
loop_
_entity.id
_entity.type
_entity.pdbx_description
1 polymer ?
#
loop_
_entity_poly.entity_id
_entity_poly.type
_entity_poly.pdbx_seq_one_letter_code
_entity_poly.pdbx_strand_id
1 'polypeptide(L)'
;MNANPKFIAATAQVDQAAIQPLPKSRKVYEQGSRPDIRVPFREIEQADTPTMFGGEKNPPITVYDTSGPYTDPDVKIDIRSGLAPLRENWIAERGDTEQLDGPSSAYGRERLADPKLAELRFNLHRAPRRAKAGANVTQMHYARRGIVTPEMEFVAIRENLRREQYIESLRTSGPQGQRLAELLGRQHPGQSFGASIPARITPEFVRDEVARGRAIIPANINHPEIEPMAIGRNFLVKINANIGNSAVSSSIAEEVEKMTWSIRWGGDTVMDLSTGKHIHETREWIIRNSPVPIGTVPIYQALEKVDGKAEELTWEIFRDTLVEQAEQGVDYFTIHAGVRLPFVPLTAKRMTGIVSRGGSIMAKWCLAHHKESFLYERFEEICEIMKAYDVSFSLGDGLRPGSIYDANDEAQLSELRTLGELTQVAWKHDVQVMIEGPGHVPMHMIKENMDLQLEHCHEAPFYTLGPLTTDIAPGYDHITSGIGAAQIGWYGTAMLCYVTPKEHLGLPNKKDVKDGIITYKIAAHAADLAKGHPGAQIRDNALSKARFEFRWEDQFNLGLDPDTAKDFHDETLPKDSMKVAHFCSMCGPHFCSMKITQDVREYAEQIGVSETEALNKGMQEKAVEFVKKGAEIYHRS
;
A
#
# COMPACT_ATOMS: atom_id res chain seq x y z
N MET A 1 18.06 -34.15 3.13
CA MET A 1 17.98 -33.56 4.49
C MET A 1 16.53 -33.63 4.89
N ASN A 2 16.22 -34.26 6.03
CA ASN A 2 14.85 -34.45 6.47
C ASN A 2 14.18 -33.09 6.66
N ALA A 3 13.00 -32.88 6.08
CA ALA A 3 12.16 -31.73 6.36
C ALA A 3 12.03 -31.62 7.89
N ASN A 4 12.47 -30.50 8.44
CA ASN A 4 12.41 -30.27 9.87
C ASN A 4 10.92 -30.24 10.27
N PRO A 5 10.41 -31.12 11.14
CA PRO A 5 9.00 -31.12 11.53
C PRO A 5 8.52 -29.80 12.15
N LYS A 6 9.42 -28.86 12.44
CA LYS A 6 9.10 -27.50 12.88
C LYS A 6 8.56 -26.58 11.79
N PHE A 7 8.56 -26.99 10.49
CA PHE A 7 8.16 -26.12 9.38
C PHE A 7 6.68 -25.71 9.41
N ILE A 8 5.80 -26.54 9.96
CA ILE A 8 4.36 -26.22 10.10
C ILE A 8 3.88 -26.37 11.55
N ALA A 9 4.53 -27.25 12.32
CA ALA A 9 3.91 -27.86 13.50
C ALA A 9 3.88 -26.95 14.75
N ALA A 10 4.68 -25.93 14.83
CA ALA A 10 4.80 -25.24 16.12
C ALA A 10 3.64 -24.30 16.41
N THR A 11 3.03 -23.67 15.38
CA THR A 11 1.96 -22.69 15.63
C THR A 11 1.03 -22.55 14.43
N ALA A 12 -0.05 -23.29 14.43
CA ALA A 12 -1.23 -22.96 13.62
C ALA A 12 -1.98 -21.74 14.19
N GLN A 13 -1.40 -21.02 15.10
CA GLN A 13 -1.96 -19.83 15.72
C GLN A 13 -1.32 -18.60 15.08
N VAL A 14 -2.17 -17.71 14.58
CA VAL A 14 -1.77 -16.35 14.17
C VAL A 14 -1.17 -15.66 15.39
N ASP A 15 -0.10 -14.87 15.19
CA ASP A 15 0.42 -14.02 16.26
C ASP A 15 -0.70 -13.16 16.83
N GLN A 16 -0.94 -13.30 18.14
CA GLN A 16 -2.00 -12.57 18.82
C GLN A 16 -1.83 -11.06 18.65
N ALA A 17 -0.59 -10.56 18.57
CA ALA A 17 -0.33 -9.14 18.32
C ALA A 17 -0.78 -8.69 16.93
N ALA A 18 -0.73 -9.57 15.92
CA ALA A 18 -1.16 -9.25 14.55
C ALA A 18 -2.68 -9.20 14.38
N ILE A 19 -3.43 -9.94 15.21
CA ILE A 19 -4.90 -10.01 15.15
C ILE A 19 -5.61 -9.11 16.16
N GLN A 20 -4.89 -8.49 17.09
CA GLN A 20 -5.47 -7.51 18.00
C GLN A 20 -5.83 -6.23 17.24
N PRO A 21 -7.05 -5.71 17.37
CA PRO A 21 -7.37 -4.36 16.88
C PRO A 21 -6.39 -3.33 17.45
N LEU A 22 -6.14 -2.26 16.70
CA LEU A 22 -5.40 -1.13 17.26
C LEU A 22 -6.21 -0.51 18.41
N PRO A 23 -5.56 0.11 19.41
CA PRO A 23 -6.23 0.65 20.59
C PRO A 23 -7.39 1.59 20.21
N LYS A 24 -8.47 1.59 21.03
CA LYS A 24 -9.68 2.40 20.80
C LYS A 24 -10.28 2.28 19.41
N SER A 25 -10.07 1.15 18.76
CA SER A 25 -10.58 0.89 17.42
C SER A 25 -11.53 -0.30 17.43
N ARG A 26 -12.55 -0.23 16.59
CA ARG A 26 -13.45 -1.35 16.30
C ARG A 26 -13.62 -1.50 14.79
N LYS A 27 -13.83 -2.73 14.36
CA LYS A 27 -14.19 -3.03 12.97
C LYS A 27 -15.67 -2.74 12.74
N VAL A 28 -15.96 -2.02 11.67
CA VAL A 28 -17.32 -1.75 11.19
C VAL A 28 -17.38 -2.04 9.70
N TYR A 29 -18.59 -2.32 9.19
CA TYR A 29 -18.79 -2.64 7.78
C TYR A 29 -19.75 -1.65 7.14
N GLU A 30 -19.44 -1.20 5.91
CA GLU A 30 -20.39 -0.53 5.05
C GLU A 30 -20.98 -1.53 4.06
N GLN A 31 -22.32 -1.55 3.96
CA GLN A 31 -23.04 -2.45 3.08
C GLN A 31 -23.13 -1.83 1.69
N GLY A 32 -22.80 -2.62 0.66
CA GLY A 32 -23.03 -2.27 -0.73
C GLY A 32 -24.46 -2.55 -1.20
N SER A 33 -24.67 -2.54 -2.50
CA SER A 33 -25.98 -2.80 -3.13
C SER A 33 -26.48 -4.24 -2.91
N ARG A 34 -25.55 -5.16 -2.60
CA ARG A 34 -25.81 -6.59 -2.36
C ARG A 34 -25.41 -6.96 -0.92
N PRO A 35 -26.09 -7.95 -0.30
CA PRO A 35 -25.74 -8.40 1.06
C PRO A 35 -24.34 -8.96 1.22
N ASP A 36 -23.74 -9.49 0.15
CA ASP A 36 -22.40 -10.06 0.11
C ASP A 36 -21.30 -9.03 -0.23
N ILE A 37 -21.64 -7.77 -0.49
CA ILE A 37 -20.69 -6.66 -0.60
C ILE A 37 -20.65 -5.93 0.75
N ARG A 38 -19.68 -6.29 1.60
CA ARG A 38 -19.45 -5.70 2.91
C ARG A 38 -18.02 -5.19 2.99
N VAL A 39 -17.86 -3.88 3.04
CA VAL A 39 -16.55 -3.23 3.03
C VAL A 39 -16.13 -2.91 4.46
N PRO A 40 -14.97 -3.43 4.93
CA PRO A 40 -14.53 -3.23 6.31
C PRO A 40 -13.85 -1.88 6.49
N PHE A 41 -14.16 -1.25 7.61
CA PHE A 41 -13.49 -0.04 8.08
C PHE A 41 -13.07 -0.21 9.53
N ARG A 42 -12.06 0.54 9.92
CA ARG A 42 -11.67 0.75 11.29
C ARG A 42 -12.21 2.08 11.77
N GLU A 43 -13.06 2.04 12.78
CA GLU A 43 -13.61 3.20 13.45
C GLU A 43 -12.78 3.47 14.71
N ILE A 44 -12.20 4.66 14.81
CA ILE A 44 -11.31 5.09 15.90
C ILE A 44 -12.13 5.98 16.83
N GLU A 45 -12.41 5.49 18.03
CA GLU A 45 -13.16 6.22 19.06
C GLU A 45 -12.36 7.41 19.58
N GLN A 46 -13.07 8.48 19.92
CA GLN A 46 -12.51 9.69 20.52
C GLN A 46 -13.20 10.01 21.84
N ALA A 47 -12.47 10.57 22.79
CA ALA A 47 -13.00 11.13 24.00
C ALA A 47 -13.73 12.46 23.72
N ASP A 48 -14.64 12.82 24.61
CA ASP A 48 -15.25 14.15 24.58
C ASP A 48 -14.18 15.23 24.82
N THR A 49 -14.35 16.39 24.21
CA THR A 49 -13.54 17.57 24.48
C THR A 49 -13.67 17.97 25.96
N PRO A 50 -12.57 18.20 26.69
CA PRO A 50 -12.64 18.63 28.08
C PRO A 50 -13.51 19.91 28.24
N THR A 51 -14.20 20.03 29.35
CA THR A 51 -15.12 21.16 29.59
C THR A 51 -14.45 22.52 29.47
N MET A 52 -13.17 22.63 29.86
CA MET A 52 -12.37 23.83 29.70
C MET A 52 -12.15 24.25 28.23
N PHE A 53 -12.32 23.31 27.27
CA PHE A 53 -12.26 23.55 25.84
C PHE A 53 -13.63 23.53 25.14
N GLY A 54 -14.74 23.49 25.92
CA GLY A 54 -16.11 23.58 25.39
C GLY A 54 -16.98 22.34 25.60
N GLY A 55 -16.42 21.19 26.00
CA GLY A 55 -17.20 19.99 26.36
C GLY A 55 -17.91 19.30 25.20
N GLU A 56 -17.45 19.49 23.96
CA GLU A 56 -18.07 18.91 22.75
C GLU A 56 -17.86 17.39 22.67
N LYS A 57 -18.81 16.69 22.03
CA LYS A 57 -18.64 15.29 21.64
C LYS A 57 -17.85 15.20 20.34
N ASN A 58 -16.83 14.34 20.31
CA ASN A 58 -16.07 14.04 19.12
C ASN A 58 -16.51 12.71 18.53
N PRO A 59 -17.08 12.67 17.30
CA PRO A 59 -17.46 11.42 16.68
C PRO A 59 -16.22 10.62 16.27
N PRO A 60 -16.34 9.29 16.14
CA PRO A 60 -15.24 8.44 15.74
C PRO A 60 -14.78 8.75 14.32
N ILE A 61 -13.48 8.62 14.05
CA ILE A 61 -12.89 8.74 12.72
C ILE A 61 -12.83 7.37 12.04
N THR A 62 -13.25 7.30 10.79
CA THR A 62 -13.24 6.06 10.00
C THR A 62 -12.08 6.05 9.02
N VAL A 63 -11.33 4.92 8.98
CA VAL A 63 -10.29 4.64 7.99
C VAL A 63 -10.50 3.25 7.41
N TYR A 64 -9.99 2.98 6.19
CA TYR A 64 -10.05 1.63 5.65
C TYR A 64 -9.17 0.68 6.48
N ASP A 65 -9.65 -0.54 6.70
CA ASP A 65 -8.94 -1.55 7.50
C ASP A 65 -8.37 -2.65 6.59
N THR A 66 -7.08 -2.55 6.28
CA THR A 66 -6.37 -3.50 5.42
C THR A 66 -6.17 -4.87 6.07
N SER A 67 -6.40 -5.01 7.37
CA SER A 67 -6.20 -6.27 8.09
C SER A 67 -7.22 -7.36 7.73
N GLY A 68 -8.24 -7.04 6.91
CA GLY A 68 -9.29 -7.98 6.55
C GLY A 68 -10.00 -8.54 7.79
N PRO A 69 -10.34 -9.84 7.82
CA PRO A 69 -11.04 -10.43 8.95
C PRO A 69 -10.17 -10.62 10.20
N TYR A 70 -8.85 -10.40 10.13
CA TYR A 70 -7.95 -10.70 11.25
C TYR A 70 -8.23 -9.91 12.52
N THR A 71 -8.72 -8.69 12.40
CA THR A 71 -9.06 -7.83 13.55
C THR A 71 -10.57 -7.79 13.84
N ASP A 72 -11.36 -8.69 13.24
CA ASP A 72 -12.77 -8.83 13.51
C ASP A 72 -12.99 -9.78 14.71
N PRO A 73 -13.56 -9.30 15.84
CA PRO A 73 -13.73 -10.12 17.04
C PRO A 73 -14.75 -11.25 16.85
N ASP A 74 -15.63 -11.14 15.84
CA ASP A 74 -16.66 -12.14 15.54
C ASP A 74 -16.15 -13.26 14.61
N VAL A 75 -14.93 -13.13 14.05
CA VAL A 75 -14.33 -14.09 13.14
C VAL A 75 -13.21 -14.86 13.82
N LYS A 76 -13.32 -16.20 13.81
CA LYS A 76 -12.24 -17.08 14.24
C LYS A 76 -11.39 -17.48 13.02
N ILE A 77 -10.14 -17.10 13.05
CA ILE A 77 -9.16 -17.44 11.99
C ILE A 77 -8.40 -18.71 12.38
N ASP A 78 -8.45 -19.69 11.49
CA ASP A 78 -7.53 -20.84 11.46
C ASP A 78 -6.73 -20.78 10.17
N ILE A 79 -5.44 -20.47 10.25
CA ILE A 79 -4.57 -20.35 9.08
C ILE A 79 -4.46 -21.62 8.24
N ARG A 80 -4.82 -22.79 8.80
CA ARG A 80 -4.86 -24.07 8.08
C ARG A 80 -6.09 -24.21 7.20
N SER A 81 -7.18 -23.55 7.55
CA SER A 81 -8.44 -23.54 6.79
C SER A 81 -8.50 -22.38 5.80
N GLY A 82 -7.68 -21.33 6.00
CA GLY A 82 -7.67 -20.10 5.22
C GLY A 82 -8.85 -19.19 5.52
N LEU A 83 -8.93 -18.11 4.79
CA LEU A 83 -10.00 -17.13 4.89
C LEU A 83 -11.25 -17.56 4.12
N ALA A 84 -12.40 -16.98 4.47
CA ALA A 84 -13.63 -17.19 3.72
C ALA A 84 -13.51 -16.60 2.30
N PRO A 85 -14.03 -17.31 1.27
CA PRO A 85 -13.90 -16.89 -0.13
C PRO A 85 -14.95 -15.81 -0.47
N LEU A 86 -14.69 -14.56 -0.13
CA LEU A 86 -15.59 -13.42 -0.32
C LEU A 86 -16.15 -13.30 -1.74
N ARG A 87 -15.31 -13.51 -2.75
CA ARG A 87 -15.63 -13.29 -4.17
C ARG A 87 -16.15 -14.54 -4.90
N GLU A 88 -16.27 -15.68 -4.25
CA GLU A 88 -16.61 -16.94 -4.91
C GLU A 88 -17.93 -16.86 -5.69
N ASN A 89 -18.97 -16.29 -5.08
CA ASN A 89 -20.27 -16.12 -5.74
C ASN A 89 -20.17 -15.10 -6.88
N TRP A 90 -19.45 -14.00 -6.70
CA TRP A 90 -19.28 -12.97 -7.74
C TRP A 90 -18.62 -13.53 -9.01
N ILE A 91 -17.62 -14.39 -8.84
CA ILE A 91 -16.92 -15.06 -9.92
C ILE A 91 -17.83 -16.10 -10.60
N ALA A 92 -18.55 -16.91 -9.83
CA ALA A 92 -19.41 -17.96 -10.35
C ALA A 92 -20.61 -17.40 -11.15
N GLU A 93 -21.23 -16.32 -10.68
CA GLU A 93 -22.40 -15.68 -11.30
C GLU A 93 -22.12 -15.14 -12.71
N ARG A 94 -20.88 -14.80 -13.03
CA ARG A 94 -20.47 -14.33 -14.38
C ARG A 94 -20.63 -15.43 -15.43
N GLY A 95 -20.56 -16.69 -15.06
CA GLY A 95 -20.82 -17.84 -15.94
C GLY A 95 -19.78 -18.07 -17.04
N ASP A 96 -18.66 -17.33 -17.02
CA ASP A 96 -17.61 -17.33 -18.05
C ASP A 96 -16.35 -18.12 -17.65
N THR A 97 -16.36 -18.73 -16.48
CA THR A 97 -15.28 -19.59 -15.98
C THR A 97 -15.69 -21.07 -15.98
N GLU A 98 -14.69 -21.95 -16.07
CA GLU A 98 -14.81 -23.40 -15.84
C GLU A 98 -13.89 -23.82 -14.71
N GLN A 99 -14.30 -24.82 -13.93
CA GLN A 99 -13.47 -25.43 -12.91
C GLN A 99 -12.68 -26.58 -13.55
N LEU A 100 -11.38 -26.66 -13.24
CA LEU A 100 -10.50 -27.72 -13.68
C LEU A 100 -10.57 -28.91 -12.70
N ASP A 101 -10.21 -30.11 -13.17
CA ASP A 101 -10.12 -31.30 -12.30
C ASP A 101 -8.92 -31.25 -11.34
N GLY A 102 -7.93 -30.37 -11.62
CA GLY A 102 -6.72 -30.16 -10.84
C GLY A 102 -5.77 -29.21 -11.56
N PRO A 103 -4.53 -29.03 -11.05
CA PRO A 103 -3.53 -28.16 -11.69
C PRO A 103 -3.26 -28.58 -13.15
N SER A 104 -3.27 -27.63 -14.06
CA SER A 104 -2.94 -27.88 -15.47
C SER A 104 -1.43 -27.73 -15.76
N SER A 105 -0.68 -27.01 -14.92
CA SER A 105 0.77 -26.92 -15.00
C SER A 105 1.45 -28.26 -14.68
N ALA A 106 2.56 -28.56 -15.37
CA ALA A 106 3.32 -29.78 -15.14
C ALA A 106 3.89 -29.82 -13.72
N TYR A 107 4.48 -28.71 -13.28
CA TYR A 107 5.07 -28.60 -11.96
C TYR A 107 4.00 -28.67 -10.85
N GLY A 108 2.85 -28.02 -11.01
CA GLY A 108 1.76 -28.11 -10.05
C GLY A 108 1.25 -29.55 -9.85
N ARG A 109 1.12 -30.33 -10.94
CA ARG A 109 0.77 -31.76 -10.87
C ARG A 109 1.83 -32.60 -10.14
N GLU A 110 3.12 -32.34 -10.44
CA GLU A 110 4.24 -33.01 -9.76
C GLU A 110 4.22 -32.71 -8.25
N ARG A 111 4.09 -31.44 -7.87
CA ARG A 111 4.02 -31.04 -6.45
C ARG A 111 2.82 -31.66 -5.75
N LEU A 112 1.67 -31.74 -6.42
CA LEU A 112 0.47 -32.36 -5.85
C LEU A 112 0.65 -33.91 -5.69
N ALA A 113 1.36 -34.56 -6.59
CA ALA A 113 1.56 -36.01 -6.57
C ALA A 113 2.65 -36.49 -5.58
N ASP A 114 3.61 -35.61 -5.19
CA ASP A 114 4.73 -36.03 -4.31
C ASP A 114 4.26 -36.24 -2.86
N PRO A 115 4.27 -37.50 -2.34
CA PRO A 115 3.84 -37.77 -0.98
C PRO A 115 4.72 -37.14 0.10
N LYS A 116 5.97 -36.78 -0.22
CA LYS A 116 6.89 -36.13 0.73
C LYS A 116 6.47 -34.68 1.08
N LEU A 117 5.63 -34.10 0.25
CA LEU A 117 5.12 -32.74 0.43
C LEU A 117 3.74 -32.72 1.11
N ALA A 118 3.16 -33.87 1.43
CA ALA A 118 1.81 -33.93 1.98
C ALA A 118 1.63 -33.10 3.26
N GLU A 119 2.65 -33.06 4.12
CA GLU A 119 2.62 -32.27 5.37
C GLU A 119 2.78 -30.77 5.15
N LEU A 120 3.34 -30.34 4.01
CA LEU A 120 3.56 -28.94 3.67
C LEU A 120 2.38 -28.34 2.92
N ARG A 121 1.52 -29.16 2.33
CA ARG A 121 0.37 -28.70 1.54
C ARG A 121 -0.65 -27.99 2.42
N PHE A 122 -1.29 -27.01 1.83
CA PHE A 122 -2.46 -26.39 2.45
C PHE A 122 -3.59 -27.40 2.60
N ASN A 123 -4.31 -27.37 3.72
CA ASN A 123 -5.31 -28.40 4.04
C ASN A 123 -6.52 -28.40 3.10
N LEU A 124 -6.88 -27.21 2.59
CA LEU A 124 -7.98 -27.06 1.66
C LEU A 124 -7.45 -27.09 0.22
N HIS A 125 -7.62 -28.23 -0.47
CA HIS A 125 -7.34 -28.30 -1.89
C HIS A 125 -8.51 -27.68 -2.67
N ARG A 126 -8.27 -26.52 -3.28
CA ARG A 126 -9.23 -25.88 -4.17
C ARG A 126 -8.82 -26.16 -5.62
N ALA A 127 -9.72 -26.80 -6.37
CA ALA A 127 -9.50 -27.02 -7.79
C ALA A 127 -9.50 -25.66 -8.53
N PRO A 128 -8.49 -25.40 -9.39
CA PRO A 128 -8.39 -24.11 -10.07
C PRO A 128 -9.57 -23.85 -11.02
N ARG A 129 -9.84 -22.54 -11.22
CA ARG A 129 -10.74 -22.06 -12.28
C ARG A 129 -9.93 -21.35 -13.35
N ARG A 130 -10.44 -21.35 -14.57
CA ARG A 130 -9.95 -20.50 -15.66
C ARG A 130 -11.10 -20.01 -16.52
N ALA A 131 -10.85 -19.05 -17.38
CA ALA A 131 -11.80 -18.63 -18.40
C ALA A 131 -12.20 -19.81 -19.30
N LYS A 132 -13.48 -19.90 -19.69
CA LYS A 132 -13.94 -20.80 -20.73
C LYS A 132 -13.25 -20.49 -22.05
N ALA A 133 -13.19 -21.45 -22.97
CA ALA A 133 -12.60 -21.25 -24.29
C ALA A 133 -13.18 -20.01 -24.99
N GLY A 134 -12.30 -19.06 -25.37
CA GLY A 134 -12.68 -17.80 -26.02
C GLY A 134 -13.21 -16.72 -25.08
N ALA A 135 -13.36 -16.96 -23.77
CA ALA A 135 -13.74 -15.95 -22.80
C ALA A 135 -12.52 -15.17 -22.28
N ASN A 136 -12.80 -13.98 -21.76
CA ASN A 136 -11.85 -13.14 -21.02
C ASN A 136 -12.51 -12.74 -19.70
N VAL A 137 -11.81 -12.92 -18.58
CA VAL A 137 -12.38 -12.74 -17.23
C VAL A 137 -11.75 -11.57 -16.47
N THR A 138 -11.02 -10.70 -17.17
CA THR A 138 -10.35 -9.57 -16.53
C THR A 138 -11.32 -8.44 -16.16
N GLN A 139 -11.00 -7.71 -15.11
CA GLN A 139 -11.77 -6.51 -14.74
C GLN A 139 -11.79 -5.47 -15.87
N MET A 140 -10.69 -5.35 -16.63
CA MET A 140 -10.64 -4.44 -17.80
C MET A 140 -11.63 -4.88 -18.91
N HIS A 141 -11.75 -6.18 -19.14
CA HIS A 141 -12.70 -6.71 -20.12
C HIS A 141 -14.15 -6.34 -19.77
N TYR A 142 -14.53 -6.56 -18.50
CA TYR A 142 -15.88 -6.18 -18.05
C TYR A 142 -16.09 -4.66 -18.11
N ALA A 143 -15.09 -3.88 -17.67
CA ALA A 143 -15.14 -2.43 -17.71
C ALA A 143 -15.35 -1.88 -19.12
N ARG A 144 -14.61 -2.39 -20.11
CA ARG A 144 -14.73 -2.00 -21.53
C ARG A 144 -16.09 -2.38 -22.15
N ARG A 145 -16.75 -3.36 -21.61
CA ARG A 145 -18.13 -3.73 -21.96
C ARG A 145 -19.19 -2.92 -21.22
N GLY A 146 -18.79 -1.94 -20.42
CA GLY A 146 -19.70 -1.10 -19.64
C GLY A 146 -20.27 -1.79 -18.39
N ILE A 147 -19.72 -2.94 -17.98
CA ILE A 147 -20.18 -3.72 -16.83
C ILE A 147 -19.50 -3.20 -15.57
N VAL A 148 -20.30 -2.86 -14.57
CA VAL A 148 -19.84 -2.60 -13.20
C VAL A 148 -19.85 -3.94 -12.45
N THR A 149 -18.68 -4.37 -11.99
CA THR A 149 -18.54 -5.61 -11.22
C THR A 149 -18.70 -5.34 -9.71
N PRO A 150 -19.02 -6.36 -8.90
CA PRO A 150 -19.03 -6.22 -7.44
C PRO A 150 -17.69 -5.71 -6.87
N GLU A 151 -16.57 -6.08 -7.50
CA GLU A 151 -15.25 -5.58 -7.13
C GLU A 151 -15.14 -4.05 -7.34
N MET A 152 -15.70 -3.51 -8.41
CA MET A 152 -15.71 -2.05 -8.67
C MET A 152 -16.56 -1.30 -7.66
N GLU A 153 -17.69 -1.86 -7.24
CA GLU A 153 -18.53 -1.30 -6.19
C GLU A 153 -17.81 -1.33 -4.84
N PHE A 154 -17.18 -2.46 -4.49
CA PHE A 154 -16.38 -2.58 -3.27
C PHE A 154 -15.29 -1.51 -3.21
N VAL A 155 -14.55 -1.33 -4.32
CA VAL A 155 -13.50 -0.29 -4.45
C VAL A 155 -14.09 1.10 -4.25
N ALA A 156 -15.22 1.42 -4.86
CA ALA A 156 -15.85 2.73 -4.73
C ALA A 156 -16.23 3.05 -3.27
N ILE A 157 -16.80 2.09 -2.55
CA ILE A 157 -17.13 2.24 -1.13
C ILE A 157 -15.84 2.43 -0.30
N ARG A 158 -14.82 1.60 -0.54
CA ARG A 158 -13.52 1.67 0.13
C ARG A 158 -12.88 3.05 0.01
N GLU A 159 -12.81 3.59 -1.20
CA GLU A 159 -12.10 4.85 -1.50
C GLU A 159 -12.80 6.09 -0.92
N ASN A 160 -14.10 6.04 -0.67
CA ASN A 160 -14.84 7.15 -0.08
C ASN A 160 -14.67 7.28 1.44
N LEU A 161 -14.16 6.25 2.15
CA LEU A 161 -13.84 6.27 3.59
C LEU A 161 -15.01 6.72 4.49
N ARG A 162 -16.27 6.56 4.05
CA ARG A 162 -17.48 7.04 4.76
C ARG A 162 -17.47 8.54 5.11
N ARG A 163 -16.67 9.34 4.40
CA ARG A 163 -16.45 10.75 4.74
C ARG A 163 -17.70 11.61 4.62
N GLU A 164 -18.55 11.36 3.63
CA GLU A 164 -19.80 12.12 3.43
C GLU A 164 -20.76 11.86 4.59
N GLN A 165 -20.94 10.59 4.97
CA GLN A 165 -21.75 10.19 6.11
C GLN A 165 -21.22 10.81 7.40
N TYR A 166 -19.89 10.85 7.57
CA TYR A 166 -19.24 11.46 8.72
C TYR A 166 -19.56 12.96 8.81
N ILE A 167 -19.31 13.72 7.77
CA ILE A 167 -19.58 15.17 7.74
C ILE A 167 -21.07 15.48 7.88
N GLU A 168 -21.95 14.71 7.26
CA GLU A 168 -23.40 14.88 7.37
C GLU A 168 -23.91 14.56 8.78
N SER A 169 -23.39 13.53 9.41
CA SER A 169 -23.72 13.23 10.81
C SER A 169 -23.38 14.36 11.77
N LEU A 170 -22.26 15.04 11.51
CA LEU A 170 -21.89 16.25 12.25
C LEU A 170 -22.88 17.39 11.99
N ARG A 171 -23.18 17.71 10.73
CA ARG A 171 -24.09 18.81 10.36
C ARG A 171 -25.47 18.68 10.98
N THR A 172 -25.96 17.44 11.09
CA THR A 172 -27.30 17.13 11.64
C THR A 172 -27.33 17.06 13.15
N SER A 173 -26.20 17.06 13.86
CA SER A 173 -26.13 16.95 15.32
C SER A 173 -26.30 18.28 16.08
N GLY A 174 -26.76 19.34 15.40
CA GLY A 174 -27.05 20.65 16.00
C GLY A 174 -25.95 21.70 15.76
N PRO A 175 -26.06 22.89 16.39
CA PRO A 175 -25.14 24.02 16.11
C PRO A 175 -23.66 23.70 16.39
N GLN A 176 -23.36 22.96 17.46
CA GLN A 176 -21.99 22.52 17.76
C GLN A 176 -21.47 21.55 16.69
N GLY A 177 -22.32 20.63 16.23
CA GLY A 177 -21.97 19.72 15.16
C GLY A 177 -21.72 20.42 13.82
N GLN A 178 -22.49 21.44 13.49
CA GLN A 178 -22.26 22.25 12.29
C GLN A 178 -20.88 22.92 12.33
N ARG A 179 -20.53 23.55 13.45
CA ARG A 179 -19.20 24.15 13.66
C ARG A 179 -18.09 23.10 13.52
N LEU A 180 -18.29 21.93 14.09
CA LEU A 180 -17.31 20.83 14.01
C LEU A 180 -17.17 20.30 12.57
N ALA A 181 -18.28 20.21 11.82
CA ALA A 181 -18.27 19.83 10.40
C ALA A 181 -17.45 20.83 9.54
N GLU A 182 -17.61 22.12 9.82
CA GLU A 182 -16.82 23.16 9.14
C GLU A 182 -15.33 23.06 9.51
N LEU A 183 -15.01 22.84 10.79
CA LEU A 183 -13.63 22.72 11.27
C LEU A 183 -12.94 21.48 10.71
N LEU A 184 -13.54 20.32 10.85
CA LEU A 184 -12.94 19.03 10.45
C LEU A 184 -13.01 18.81 8.94
N GLY A 185 -14.05 19.34 8.28
CA GLY A 185 -14.21 19.24 6.83
C GLY A 185 -13.35 20.24 6.04
N ARG A 186 -12.67 21.17 6.72
CA ARG A 186 -11.78 22.13 6.05
C ARG A 186 -10.59 21.42 5.44
N GLN A 187 -10.32 21.70 4.17
CA GLN A 187 -9.22 21.10 3.42
C GLN A 187 -8.56 22.13 2.52
N HIS A 188 -7.25 22.04 2.41
CA HIS A 188 -6.50 22.79 1.40
C HIS A 188 -6.77 22.18 0.01
N PRO A 189 -6.88 23.00 -1.06
CA PRO A 189 -7.24 22.50 -2.38
C PRO A 189 -6.19 21.55 -3.00
N GLY A 190 -4.94 21.64 -2.59
CA GLY A 190 -3.83 20.87 -3.14
C GLY A 190 -3.48 21.23 -4.58
N GLN A 191 -2.58 20.44 -5.16
CA GLN A 191 -2.14 20.49 -6.55
C GLN A 191 -2.14 19.08 -7.13
N SER A 192 -3.04 18.78 -8.05
CA SER A 192 -3.25 17.41 -8.52
C SER A 192 -2.34 16.98 -9.67
N PHE A 193 -1.57 17.88 -10.28
CA PHE A 193 -0.74 17.62 -11.47
C PHE A 193 -1.45 16.85 -12.60
N GLY A 194 -2.74 17.19 -12.82
CA GLY A 194 -3.57 16.57 -13.87
C GLY A 194 -4.31 15.30 -13.43
N ALA A 195 -4.22 14.87 -12.17
CA ALA A 195 -5.13 13.87 -11.65
C ALA A 195 -6.56 14.45 -11.57
N SER A 196 -7.54 13.66 -12.02
CA SER A 196 -8.96 14.04 -12.04
C SER A 196 -9.71 13.28 -10.94
N ILE A 197 -9.56 13.73 -9.71
CA ILE A 197 -10.14 13.09 -8.52
C ILE A 197 -11.55 13.66 -8.30
N PRO A 198 -12.63 12.85 -8.43
CA PRO A 198 -13.99 13.33 -8.20
C PRO A 198 -14.24 13.56 -6.70
N ALA A 199 -15.22 14.42 -6.38
CA ALA A 199 -15.65 14.61 -5.00
C ALA A 199 -16.13 13.32 -4.34
N ARG A 200 -16.75 12.43 -5.12
CA ARG A 200 -17.17 11.09 -4.73
C ARG A 200 -16.77 10.09 -5.80
N ILE A 201 -16.16 8.99 -5.38
CA ILE A 201 -15.85 7.87 -6.25
C ILE A 201 -17.07 6.97 -6.37
N THR A 202 -17.58 6.77 -7.59
CA THR A 202 -18.70 5.88 -7.89
C THR A 202 -18.20 4.58 -8.53
N PRO A 203 -18.99 3.50 -8.52
CA PRO A 203 -18.64 2.27 -9.23
C PRO A 203 -18.40 2.48 -10.73
N GLU A 204 -19.15 3.40 -11.35
CA GLU A 204 -18.99 3.78 -12.76
C GLU A 204 -17.66 4.51 -13.00
N PHE A 205 -17.26 5.39 -12.07
CA PHE A 205 -15.96 6.03 -12.15
C PHE A 205 -14.82 5.00 -12.08
N VAL A 206 -14.92 4.03 -11.16
CA VAL A 206 -13.93 2.93 -11.06
C VAL A 206 -13.90 2.14 -12.38
N ARG A 207 -15.06 1.75 -12.91
CA ARG A 207 -15.17 1.08 -14.22
C ARG A 207 -14.48 1.88 -15.32
N ASP A 208 -14.75 3.17 -15.41
CA ASP A 208 -14.23 4.02 -16.50
C ASP A 208 -12.71 4.20 -16.40
N GLU A 209 -12.16 4.30 -15.21
CA GLU A 209 -10.70 4.34 -14.99
C GLU A 209 -10.03 3.01 -15.37
N VAL A 210 -10.63 1.88 -15.01
CA VAL A 210 -10.14 0.54 -15.41
C VAL A 210 -10.27 0.34 -16.92
N ALA A 211 -11.39 0.73 -17.55
CA ALA A 211 -11.61 0.61 -18.99
C ALA A 211 -10.55 1.38 -19.81
N ARG A 212 -10.12 2.53 -19.29
CA ARG A 212 -9.08 3.38 -19.91
C ARG A 212 -7.65 2.92 -19.62
N GLY A 213 -7.48 1.95 -18.74
CA GLY A 213 -6.16 1.49 -18.30
C GLY A 213 -5.47 2.39 -17.28
N ARG A 214 -6.15 3.42 -16.73
CA ARG A 214 -5.61 4.34 -15.72
C ARG A 214 -5.72 3.84 -14.29
N ALA A 215 -6.41 2.72 -14.10
CA ALA A 215 -6.45 1.98 -12.85
C ALA A 215 -6.49 0.47 -13.13
N ILE A 216 -6.02 -0.30 -12.15
CA ILE A 216 -6.17 -1.76 -12.14
C ILE A 216 -6.83 -2.22 -10.85
N ILE A 217 -7.55 -3.33 -10.92
CA ILE A 217 -8.05 -4.09 -9.76
C ILE A 217 -7.40 -5.47 -9.84
N PRO A 218 -6.27 -5.71 -9.16
CA PRO A 218 -5.63 -7.02 -9.15
C PRO A 218 -6.48 -8.01 -8.35
N ALA A 219 -7.11 -8.96 -9.04
CA ALA A 219 -8.17 -9.77 -8.47
C ALA A 219 -8.33 -11.11 -9.20
N ASN A 220 -7.29 -11.96 -9.13
CA ASN A 220 -7.30 -13.29 -9.73
C ASN A 220 -8.57 -14.07 -9.33
N ILE A 221 -9.19 -14.76 -10.29
CA ILE A 221 -10.37 -15.60 -10.04
C ILE A 221 -10.09 -16.80 -9.11
N ASN A 222 -8.83 -17.18 -8.93
CA ASN A 222 -8.37 -18.23 -8.00
C ASN A 222 -7.95 -17.67 -6.63
N HIS A 223 -8.14 -16.38 -6.38
CA HIS A 223 -7.96 -15.75 -5.07
C HIS A 223 -9.27 -15.09 -4.60
N PRO A 224 -10.32 -15.87 -4.34
CA PRO A 224 -11.61 -15.31 -3.94
C PRO A 224 -11.64 -14.74 -2.52
N GLU A 225 -10.61 -14.94 -1.73
CA GLU A 225 -10.48 -14.44 -0.35
C GLU A 225 -10.23 -12.93 -0.27
N ILE A 226 -9.74 -12.30 -1.34
CA ILE A 226 -9.33 -10.89 -1.30
C ILE A 226 -10.50 -9.91 -1.14
N GLU A 227 -10.20 -8.84 -0.44
CA GLU A 227 -10.96 -7.60 -0.42
C GLU A 227 -10.45 -6.70 -1.56
N PRO A 228 -11.27 -6.42 -2.59
CA PRO A 228 -10.81 -5.68 -3.77
C PRO A 228 -10.27 -4.29 -3.46
N MET A 229 -9.25 -3.90 -4.22
CA MET A 229 -8.69 -2.54 -4.19
C MET A 229 -8.29 -2.08 -5.60
N ALA A 230 -8.23 -0.78 -5.81
CA ALA A 230 -7.74 -0.21 -7.06
C ALA A 230 -6.37 0.45 -6.87
N ILE A 231 -5.52 0.30 -7.88
CA ILE A 231 -4.25 1.01 -8.02
C ILE A 231 -4.40 1.96 -9.20
N GLY A 232 -4.38 3.27 -8.94
CA GLY A 232 -4.56 4.31 -9.97
C GLY A 232 -4.31 5.70 -9.40
N ARG A 233 -3.82 6.64 -10.24
CA ARG A 233 -3.44 7.99 -9.77
C ARG A 233 -4.62 8.83 -9.27
N ASN A 234 -5.85 8.47 -9.66
CA ASN A 234 -7.08 9.16 -9.25
C ASN A 234 -7.71 8.56 -7.97
N PHE A 235 -7.03 7.61 -7.35
CA PHE A 235 -7.40 6.96 -6.10
C PHE A 235 -6.38 7.29 -5.01
N LEU A 236 -6.66 6.90 -3.77
CA LEU A 236 -5.68 6.97 -2.68
C LEU A 236 -4.42 6.17 -3.04
N VAL A 237 -3.25 6.70 -2.72
CA VAL A 237 -1.97 6.01 -2.96
C VAL A 237 -1.91 4.73 -2.12
N LYS A 238 -1.58 3.62 -2.77
CA LYS A 238 -1.49 2.28 -2.15
C LYS A 238 -0.06 1.96 -1.75
N ILE A 239 0.08 1.01 -0.83
CA ILE A 239 1.38 0.55 -0.33
C ILE A 239 1.50 -0.94 -0.53
N ASN A 240 2.61 -1.36 -1.11
CA ASN A 240 3.01 -2.76 -1.17
C ASN A 240 4.10 -3.05 -0.12
N ALA A 241 3.95 -4.17 0.59
CA ALA A 241 4.98 -4.74 1.44
C ALA A 241 5.58 -5.98 0.77
N ASN A 242 6.89 -6.16 0.90
CA ASN A 242 7.59 -7.34 0.40
C ASN A 242 7.82 -8.32 1.55
N ILE A 243 7.48 -9.58 1.32
CA ILE A 243 7.81 -10.72 2.17
C ILE A 243 8.53 -11.78 1.33
N GLY A 244 8.98 -12.83 1.96
CA GLY A 244 9.54 -13.98 1.26
C GLY A 244 10.58 -14.69 2.10
N ASN A 245 10.62 -16.02 1.97
CA ASN A 245 11.67 -16.83 2.55
C ASN A 245 12.90 -16.88 1.63
N SER A 246 14.04 -17.12 2.22
CA SER A 246 15.26 -17.47 1.50
C SER A 246 15.61 -18.93 1.76
N ALA A 247 16.56 -19.47 0.99
CA ALA A 247 17.06 -20.84 1.19
C ALA A 247 17.61 -21.10 2.62
N VAL A 248 17.81 -20.05 3.41
CA VAL A 248 18.50 -20.09 4.70
C VAL A 248 17.57 -19.79 5.89
N SER A 249 16.41 -19.17 5.70
CA SER A 249 15.56 -18.69 6.80
C SER A 249 14.08 -18.67 6.48
N SER A 250 13.30 -18.83 7.51
CA SER A 250 11.84 -18.79 7.70
C SER A 250 11.03 -19.99 7.29
N SER A 251 10.01 -20.27 8.11
CA SER A 251 9.01 -21.31 7.91
C SER A 251 7.81 -20.75 7.15
N ILE A 252 6.94 -21.64 6.63
CA ILE A 252 5.66 -21.23 6.01
C ILE A 252 4.80 -20.41 6.97
N ALA A 253 4.73 -20.81 8.25
CA ALA A 253 3.97 -20.06 9.25
C ALA A 253 4.53 -18.64 9.49
N GLU A 254 5.86 -18.48 9.46
CA GLU A 254 6.49 -17.16 9.59
C GLU A 254 6.19 -16.25 8.40
N GLU A 255 6.04 -16.79 7.18
CA GLU A 255 5.66 -15.98 6.02
C GLU A 255 4.20 -15.51 6.12
N VAL A 256 3.27 -16.38 6.55
CA VAL A 256 1.89 -15.96 6.84
C VAL A 256 1.87 -14.90 7.97
N GLU A 257 2.70 -15.05 9.00
CA GLU A 257 2.82 -14.08 10.06
C GLU A 257 3.36 -12.72 9.58
N LYS A 258 4.36 -12.70 8.70
CA LYS A 258 4.87 -11.48 8.08
C LYS A 258 3.79 -10.79 7.23
N MET A 259 3.01 -11.56 6.48
CA MET A 259 1.90 -11.04 5.70
C MET A 259 0.85 -10.40 6.62
N THR A 260 0.37 -11.11 7.65
CA THR A 260 -0.64 -10.58 8.59
C THR A 260 -0.14 -9.35 9.34
N TRP A 261 1.13 -9.34 9.72
CA TRP A 261 1.77 -8.18 10.33
C TRP A 261 1.81 -6.98 9.40
N SER A 262 2.14 -7.19 8.13
CA SER A 262 2.20 -6.13 7.12
C SER A 262 0.83 -5.47 6.89
N ILE A 263 -0.23 -6.26 6.75
CA ILE A 263 -1.58 -5.73 6.52
C ILE A 263 -2.17 -5.05 7.76
N ARG A 264 -1.81 -5.50 8.96
CA ARG A 264 -2.20 -4.84 10.21
C ARG A 264 -1.75 -3.37 10.26
N TRP A 265 -0.56 -3.09 9.75
CA TRP A 265 0.02 -1.73 9.74
C TRP A 265 -0.37 -0.91 8.51
N GLY A 266 -1.13 -1.48 7.59
CA GLY A 266 -1.72 -0.74 6.47
C GLY A 266 -1.14 -1.07 5.10
N GLY A 267 -0.46 -2.22 4.94
CA GLY A 267 -0.11 -2.74 3.63
C GLY A 267 -1.36 -3.04 2.81
N ASP A 268 -1.48 -2.46 1.63
CA ASP A 268 -2.63 -2.64 0.73
C ASP A 268 -2.47 -3.86 -0.18
N THR A 269 -1.25 -4.25 -0.45
CA THR A 269 -0.85 -5.48 -1.14
C THR A 269 0.41 -6.06 -0.53
N VAL A 270 0.70 -7.32 -0.84
CA VAL A 270 1.93 -7.98 -0.43
C VAL A 270 2.54 -8.71 -1.62
N MET A 271 3.85 -8.55 -1.83
CA MET A 271 4.60 -9.37 -2.79
C MET A 271 5.35 -10.49 -2.08
N ASP A 272 5.13 -11.71 -2.55
CA ASP A 272 5.92 -12.88 -2.15
C ASP A 272 7.17 -13.00 -3.04
N LEU A 273 8.31 -12.65 -2.49
CA LEU A 273 9.63 -12.72 -3.14
C LEU A 273 10.42 -13.97 -2.75
N SER A 274 9.75 -15.02 -2.33
CA SER A 274 10.36 -16.29 -1.89
C SER A 274 11.27 -16.89 -2.96
N THR A 275 12.41 -17.43 -2.52
CA THR A 275 13.44 -18.07 -3.37
C THR A 275 13.84 -19.47 -2.91
N GLY A 276 13.18 -20.03 -1.90
CA GLY A 276 13.49 -21.36 -1.34
C GLY A 276 12.80 -22.52 -2.05
N LYS A 277 13.18 -23.74 -1.70
CA LYS A 277 12.70 -25.00 -2.34
C LYS A 277 11.19 -25.25 -2.22
N HIS A 278 10.50 -24.59 -1.28
CA HIS A 278 9.07 -24.80 -1.01
C HIS A 278 8.24 -23.57 -1.41
N ILE A 279 8.70 -22.83 -2.43
CA ILE A 279 8.01 -21.63 -2.95
C ILE A 279 6.54 -21.94 -3.25
N HIS A 280 6.25 -23.08 -3.88
CA HIS A 280 4.90 -23.48 -4.27
C HIS A 280 3.97 -23.60 -3.06
N GLU A 281 4.37 -24.36 -2.04
CA GLU A 281 3.56 -24.58 -0.85
C GLU A 281 3.45 -23.30 -0.01
N THR A 282 4.56 -22.58 0.17
CA THR A 282 4.58 -21.31 0.93
C THR A 282 3.59 -20.32 0.33
N ARG A 283 3.61 -20.16 -0.99
CA ARG A 283 2.70 -19.25 -1.71
C ARG A 283 1.24 -19.64 -1.54
N GLU A 284 0.91 -20.94 -1.61
CA GLU A 284 -0.47 -21.42 -1.39
C GLU A 284 -0.98 -21.00 0.00
N TRP A 285 -0.17 -21.16 1.05
CA TRP A 285 -0.53 -20.74 2.40
C TRP A 285 -0.70 -19.21 2.50
N ILE A 286 0.17 -18.44 1.86
CA ILE A 286 0.07 -16.97 1.85
C ILE A 286 -1.24 -16.56 1.19
N ILE A 287 -1.52 -17.06 -0.02
CA ILE A 287 -2.70 -16.67 -0.79
C ILE A 287 -4.00 -17.03 -0.04
N ARG A 288 -4.12 -18.28 0.46
CA ARG A 288 -5.32 -18.71 1.18
C ARG A 288 -5.59 -17.92 2.48
N ASN A 289 -4.57 -17.28 3.02
CA ASN A 289 -4.64 -16.49 4.25
C ASN A 289 -4.58 -14.96 4.00
N SER A 290 -4.55 -14.51 2.76
CA SER A 290 -4.44 -13.10 2.43
C SER A 290 -5.79 -12.45 2.08
N PRO A 291 -6.21 -11.40 2.80
CA PRO A 291 -7.34 -10.57 2.40
C PRO A 291 -6.93 -9.47 1.41
N VAL A 292 -5.65 -9.36 1.07
CA VAL A 292 -5.11 -8.36 0.12
C VAL A 292 -4.51 -9.05 -1.09
N PRO A 293 -4.42 -8.38 -2.25
CA PRO A 293 -3.79 -8.94 -3.43
C PRO A 293 -2.34 -9.37 -3.18
N ILE A 294 -1.95 -10.51 -3.75
CA ILE A 294 -0.61 -11.06 -3.70
C ILE A 294 0.07 -10.95 -5.06
N GLY A 295 1.24 -10.31 -5.07
CA GLY A 295 2.12 -10.26 -6.24
C GLY A 295 3.30 -11.22 -6.13
N THR A 296 3.85 -11.61 -7.27
CA THR A 296 5.08 -12.42 -7.34
C THR A 296 5.99 -11.98 -8.49
N VAL A 297 7.21 -12.52 -8.47
CA VAL A 297 8.17 -12.38 -9.56
C VAL A 297 8.44 -13.79 -10.12
N PRO A 298 7.66 -14.26 -11.12
CA PRO A 298 7.68 -15.66 -11.56
C PRO A 298 9.05 -16.17 -12.02
N ILE A 299 9.91 -15.27 -12.53
CA ILE A 299 11.27 -15.64 -12.97
C ILE A 299 12.13 -16.17 -11.82
N TYR A 300 11.84 -15.83 -10.55
CA TYR A 300 12.60 -16.36 -9.42
C TYR A 300 12.33 -17.84 -9.21
N GLN A 301 11.07 -18.26 -9.30
CA GLN A 301 10.74 -19.68 -9.22
C GLN A 301 11.19 -20.45 -10.48
N ALA A 302 11.08 -19.84 -11.66
CA ALA A 302 11.61 -20.44 -12.88
C ALA A 302 13.12 -20.68 -12.77
N LEU A 303 13.86 -19.75 -12.18
CA LEU A 303 15.30 -19.89 -11.93
C LEU A 303 15.61 -21.00 -10.91
N GLU A 304 14.80 -21.17 -9.87
CA GLU A 304 14.93 -22.27 -8.91
C GLU A 304 14.73 -23.65 -9.60
N LYS A 305 13.80 -23.75 -10.56
CA LYS A 305 13.54 -24.97 -11.34
C LYS A 305 14.74 -25.39 -12.20
N VAL A 306 15.69 -24.48 -12.46
CA VAL A 306 16.95 -24.75 -13.21
C VAL A 306 18.19 -24.59 -12.32
N ASP A 307 18.06 -24.85 -11.02
CA ASP A 307 19.15 -24.79 -10.04
C ASP A 307 19.98 -23.48 -10.08
N GLY A 308 19.33 -22.37 -10.34
CA GLY A 308 19.96 -21.03 -10.37
C GLY A 308 20.75 -20.67 -11.63
N LYS A 309 20.68 -21.49 -12.67
CA LYS A 309 21.39 -21.28 -13.93
C LYS A 309 20.52 -20.52 -14.93
N ALA A 310 20.66 -19.20 -14.96
CA ALA A 310 19.83 -18.34 -15.81
C ALA A 310 19.88 -18.74 -17.29
N GLU A 311 21.03 -19.21 -17.80
CA GLU A 311 21.22 -19.69 -19.17
C GLU A 311 20.43 -20.97 -19.51
N GLU A 312 19.98 -21.73 -18.53
CA GLU A 312 19.15 -22.95 -18.73
C GLU A 312 17.64 -22.62 -18.74
N LEU A 313 17.23 -21.37 -18.49
CA LEU A 313 15.84 -20.97 -18.59
C LEU A 313 15.32 -21.13 -20.02
N THR A 314 14.09 -21.66 -20.13
CA THR A 314 13.38 -21.74 -21.41
C THR A 314 11.98 -21.11 -21.29
N TRP A 315 11.39 -20.77 -22.42
CA TRP A 315 10.02 -20.31 -22.48
C TRP A 315 9.04 -21.30 -21.85
N GLU A 316 9.24 -22.60 -22.10
CA GLU A 316 8.36 -23.67 -21.61
C GLU A 316 8.35 -23.74 -20.08
N ILE A 317 9.54 -23.64 -19.44
CA ILE A 317 9.66 -23.62 -17.97
C ILE A 317 8.98 -22.37 -17.41
N PHE A 318 9.21 -21.22 -18.04
CA PHE A 318 8.61 -19.98 -17.60
C PHE A 318 7.10 -19.96 -17.79
N ARG A 319 6.61 -20.43 -18.95
CA ARG A 319 5.17 -20.56 -19.24
C ARG A 319 4.46 -21.46 -18.23
N ASP A 320 5.05 -22.63 -17.92
CA ASP A 320 4.49 -23.56 -16.91
C ASP A 320 4.45 -22.89 -15.52
N THR A 321 5.45 -22.09 -15.20
CA THR A 321 5.50 -21.32 -13.94
C THR A 321 4.39 -20.26 -13.87
N LEU A 322 4.11 -19.55 -14.97
CA LEU A 322 3.01 -18.59 -15.01
C LEU A 322 1.65 -19.25 -14.79
N VAL A 323 1.40 -20.37 -15.48
CA VAL A 323 0.16 -21.13 -15.33
C VAL A 323 0.00 -21.65 -13.89
N GLU A 324 1.07 -22.24 -13.32
CA GLU A 324 1.08 -22.70 -11.94
C GLU A 324 0.68 -21.59 -10.95
N GLN A 325 1.32 -20.43 -11.05
CA GLN A 325 1.08 -19.31 -10.13
C GLN A 325 -0.30 -18.68 -10.34
N ALA A 326 -0.78 -18.58 -11.58
CA ALA A 326 -2.11 -18.10 -11.88
C ALA A 326 -3.21 -19.02 -11.32
N GLU A 327 -3.02 -20.34 -11.43
CA GLU A 327 -3.92 -21.34 -10.87
C GLU A 327 -3.92 -21.36 -9.33
N GLN A 328 -2.82 -21.00 -8.69
CA GLN A 328 -2.79 -20.82 -7.24
C GLN A 328 -3.52 -19.56 -6.78
N GLY A 329 -3.63 -18.55 -7.64
CA GLY A 329 -4.35 -17.32 -7.34
C GLY A 329 -3.49 -16.08 -7.15
N VAL A 330 -2.28 -16.04 -7.69
CA VAL A 330 -1.46 -14.80 -7.69
C VAL A 330 -2.18 -13.71 -8.48
N ASP A 331 -2.30 -12.53 -7.91
CA ASP A 331 -3.13 -11.44 -8.45
C ASP A 331 -2.39 -10.57 -9.47
N TYR A 332 -1.06 -10.46 -9.35
CA TYR A 332 -0.25 -9.75 -10.33
C TYR A 332 1.17 -10.32 -10.43
N PHE A 333 1.72 -10.30 -11.63
CA PHE A 333 3.06 -10.77 -11.94
C PHE A 333 4.00 -9.63 -12.30
N THR A 334 5.17 -9.60 -11.66
CA THR A 334 6.29 -8.78 -12.14
C THR A 334 6.98 -9.48 -13.31
N ILE A 335 6.89 -8.89 -14.48
CA ILE A 335 7.45 -9.42 -15.74
C ILE A 335 8.46 -8.41 -16.32
N HIS A 336 9.74 -8.78 -16.34
CA HIS A 336 10.85 -7.94 -16.81
C HIS A 336 11.01 -7.98 -18.34
N ALA A 337 9.90 -7.83 -19.08
CA ALA A 337 9.89 -7.92 -20.54
C ALA A 337 10.56 -6.71 -21.25
N GLY A 338 10.79 -5.62 -20.52
CA GLY A 338 11.51 -4.45 -21.01
C GLY A 338 13.02 -4.59 -21.03
N VAL A 339 13.59 -5.63 -20.39
CA VAL A 339 15.04 -5.92 -20.42
C VAL A 339 15.38 -6.59 -21.74
N ARG A 340 15.81 -5.79 -22.72
CA ARG A 340 16.09 -6.22 -24.07
C ARG A 340 17.58 -6.29 -24.34
N LEU A 341 17.98 -7.19 -25.25
CA LEU A 341 19.38 -7.38 -25.63
C LEU A 341 20.12 -6.06 -25.97
N PRO A 342 19.57 -5.15 -26.79
CA PRO A 342 20.24 -3.90 -27.15
C PRO A 342 20.41 -2.91 -25.98
N PHE A 343 19.65 -3.07 -24.89
CA PHE A 343 19.72 -2.16 -23.73
C PHE A 343 20.77 -2.58 -22.70
N VAL A 344 21.13 -3.87 -22.66
CA VAL A 344 22.11 -4.40 -21.69
C VAL A 344 23.46 -3.66 -21.79
N PRO A 345 24.04 -3.39 -22.97
CA PRO A 345 25.30 -2.64 -23.08
C PRO A 345 25.22 -1.20 -22.55
N LEU A 346 24.03 -0.57 -22.52
CA LEU A 346 23.87 0.80 -22.04
C LEU A 346 24.18 0.90 -20.54
N THR A 347 24.06 -0.20 -19.79
CA THR A 347 24.35 -0.24 -18.35
C THR A 347 25.85 -0.31 -18.01
N ALA A 348 26.72 -0.49 -19.00
CA ALA A 348 28.16 -0.70 -18.79
C ALA A 348 28.87 0.50 -18.15
N LYS A 349 28.33 1.70 -18.27
CA LYS A 349 28.88 2.93 -17.69
C LYS A 349 28.27 3.32 -16.35
N ARG A 350 27.32 2.53 -15.85
CA ARG A 350 26.65 2.79 -14.58
C ARG A 350 27.58 2.57 -13.39
N MET A 351 27.32 3.32 -12.32
CA MET A 351 27.98 3.13 -11.04
C MET A 351 27.64 1.75 -10.44
N THR A 352 26.39 1.32 -10.57
CA THR A 352 25.87 0.11 -9.92
C THR A 352 25.44 -1.00 -10.90
N GLY A 353 25.56 -0.78 -12.22
CA GLY A 353 25.19 -1.77 -13.24
C GLY A 353 23.69 -2.08 -13.27
N ILE A 354 23.33 -3.37 -13.20
CA ILE A 354 21.96 -3.87 -13.17
C ILE A 354 21.66 -4.41 -11.76
N VAL A 355 20.91 -3.65 -10.96
CA VAL A 355 20.60 -4.00 -9.55
C VAL A 355 19.33 -4.82 -9.40
N SER A 356 18.44 -4.81 -10.39
CA SER A 356 17.25 -5.66 -10.38
C SER A 356 17.64 -7.13 -10.53
N ARG A 357 17.15 -7.96 -9.61
CA ARG A 357 17.39 -9.41 -9.66
C ARG A 357 16.81 -10.03 -10.94
N GLY A 358 15.56 -9.73 -11.28
CA GLY A 358 14.93 -10.18 -12.52
C GLY A 358 15.59 -9.60 -13.76
N GLY A 359 15.99 -8.32 -13.71
CA GLY A 359 16.73 -7.66 -14.79
C GLY A 359 18.07 -8.32 -15.06
N SER A 360 18.85 -8.64 -14.02
CA SER A 360 20.16 -9.30 -14.17
C SER A 360 20.05 -10.74 -14.67
N ILE A 361 19.01 -11.48 -14.26
CA ILE A 361 18.73 -12.83 -14.78
C ILE A 361 18.50 -12.77 -16.29
N MET A 362 17.62 -11.88 -16.76
CA MET A 362 17.30 -11.73 -18.17
C MET A 362 18.46 -11.17 -18.99
N ALA A 363 19.21 -10.21 -18.46
CA ALA A 363 20.41 -9.71 -19.10
C ALA A 363 21.46 -10.83 -19.30
N LYS A 364 21.71 -11.66 -18.28
CA LYS A 364 22.59 -12.83 -18.39
C LYS A 364 22.09 -13.82 -19.44
N TRP A 365 20.79 -14.09 -19.47
CA TRP A 365 20.19 -14.98 -20.47
C TRP A 365 20.39 -14.46 -21.90
N CYS A 366 20.06 -13.19 -22.14
CA CYS A 366 20.23 -12.54 -23.46
C CYS A 366 21.68 -12.59 -23.95
N LEU A 367 22.64 -12.30 -23.06
CA LEU A 367 24.08 -12.35 -23.39
C LEU A 367 24.57 -13.78 -23.64
N ALA A 368 24.16 -14.75 -22.84
CA ALA A 368 24.57 -16.15 -23.00
C ALA A 368 24.08 -16.76 -24.33
N HIS A 369 22.88 -16.39 -24.76
CA HIS A 369 22.28 -16.92 -25.98
C HIS A 369 22.47 -16.03 -27.21
N HIS A 370 22.95 -14.80 -27.05
CA HIS A 370 22.98 -13.78 -28.11
C HIS A 370 21.61 -13.61 -28.79
N LYS A 371 20.54 -13.62 -27.99
CA LYS A 371 19.15 -13.54 -28.43
C LYS A 371 18.38 -12.49 -27.66
N GLU A 372 17.31 -12.01 -28.28
CA GLU A 372 16.33 -11.16 -27.59
C GLU A 372 15.64 -11.93 -26.45
N SER A 373 15.23 -11.21 -25.43
CA SER A 373 14.50 -11.77 -24.28
C SER A 373 13.24 -12.52 -24.72
N PHE A 374 13.10 -13.77 -24.29
CA PHE A 374 11.87 -14.54 -24.55
C PHE A 374 10.65 -13.92 -23.87
N LEU A 375 10.83 -13.14 -22.79
CA LEU A 375 9.72 -12.40 -22.15
C LEU A 375 9.15 -11.32 -23.09
N TYR A 376 10.00 -10.69 -23.88
CA TYR A 376 9.61 -9.74 -24.89
C TYR A 376 9.01 -10.42 -26.13
N GLU A 377 9.70 -11.44 -26.67
CA GLU A 377 9.25 -12.14 -27.88
C GLU A 377 7.94 -12.90 -27.71
N ARG A 378 7.64 -13.40 -26.49
CA ARG A 378 6.45 -14.19 -26.16
C ARG A 378 5.40 -13.39 -25.35
N PHE A 379 5.48 -12.09 -25.41
CA PHE A 379 4.62 -11.23 -24.56
C PHE A 379 3.12 -11.42 -24.83
N GLU A 380 2.71 -11.62 -26.07
CA GLU A 380 1.29 -11.92 -26.41
C GLU A 380 0.84 -13.26 -25.79
N GLU A 381 1.71 -14.28 -25.79
CA GLU A 381 1.39 -15.56 -25.15
C GLU A 381 1.25 -15.40 -23.61
N ILE A 382 2.03 -14.51 -23.00
CA ILE A 382 1.87 -14.17 -21.58
C ILE A 382 0.51 -13.50 -21.37
N CYS A 383 0.11 -12.56 -22.23
CA CYS A 383 -1.22 -11.92 -22.15
C CYS A 383 -2.37 -12.94 -22.23
N GLU A 384 -2.26 -13.96 -23.11
CA GLU A 384 -3.25 -15.04 -23.22
C GLU A 384 -3.42 -15.84 -21.92
N ILE A 385 -2.30 -16.09 -21.20
CA ILE A 385 -2.36 -16.74 -19.88
C ILE A 385 -3.04 -15.81 -18.88
N MET A 386 -2.62 -14.54 -18.81
CA MET A 386 -3.08 -13.61 -17.78
C MET A 386 -4.57 -13.30 -17.89
N LYS A 387 -5.10 -13.14 -19.11
CA LYS A 387 -6.54 -12.90 -19.34
C LYS A 387 -7.44 -14.07 -18.94
N ALA A 388 -6.88 -15.29 -18.90
CA ALA A 388 -7.63 -16.49 -18.53
C ALA A 388 -7.88 -16.62 -17.02
N TYR A 389 -7.15 -15.84 -16.19
CA TYR A 389 -7.21 -15.92 -14.73
C TYR A 389 -7.43 -14.56 -14.04
N ASP A 390 -7.52 -13.47 -14.78
CA ASP A 390 -7.52 -12.08 -14.28
C ASP A 390 -6.27 -11.76 -13.46
N VAL A 391 -5.09 -12.10 -14.00
CA VAL A 391 -3.81 -11.67 -13.45
C VAL A 391 -3.42 -10.34 -14.07
N SER A 392 -3.00 -9.37 -13.26
CA SER A 392 -2.52 -8.07 -13.73
C SER A 392 -1.00 -8.10 -13.98
N PHE A 393 -0.53 -7.30 -14.94
CA PHE A 393 0.91 -7.04 -15.07
C PHE A 393 1.38 -6.02 -14.03
N SER A 394 2.52 -6.32 -13.41
CA SER A 394 3.50 -5.35 -12.93
C SER A 394 4.66 -5.41 -13.92
N LEU A 395 4.70 -4.52 -14.92
CA LEU A 395 5.79 -4.52 -15.89
C LEU A 395 7.07 -4.04 -15.23
N GLY A 396 7.99 -4.99 -15.01
CA GLY A 396 9.17 -4.82 -14.16
C GLY A 396 10.22 -3.89 -14.75
N ASP A 397 10.77 -3.00 -13.92
CA ASP A 397 11.86 -2.09 -14.24
C ASP A 397 13.23 -2.76 -14.02
N GLY A 398 13.53 -3.75 -14.83
CA GLY A 398 14.76 -4.54 -14.73
C GLY A 398 16.04 -3.73 -14.90
N LEU A 399 15.96 -2.57 -15.54
CA LEU A 399 17.06 -1.64 -15.75
C LEU A 399 16.94 -0.36 -14.90
N ARG A 400 16.18 -0.42 -13.78
CA ARG A 400 16.10 0.70 -12.84
C ARG A 400 17.49 1.11 -12.31
N PRO A 401 17.73 2.40 -11.99
CA PRO A 401 18.96 2.84 -11.37
C PRO A 401 19.11 2.30 -9.95
N GLY A 402 20.32 1.89 -9.60
CA GLY A 402 20.68 1.44 -8.24
C GLY A 402 21.48 2.48 -7.46
N SER A 403 21.64 3.68 -8.03
CA SER A 403 22.24 4.85 -7.40
C SER A 403 21.66 6.11 -8.02
N ILE A 404 21.74 7.23 -7.31
CA ILE A 404 21.31 8.53 -7.87
C ILE A 404 22.19 8.98 -9.06
N TYR A 405 23.41 8.44 -9.18
CA TYR A 405 24.28 8.70 -10.33
C TYR A 405 23.70 8.16 -11.64
N ASP A 406 23.04 7.02 -11.58
CA ASP A 406 22.48 6.30 -12.74
C ASP A 406 21.04 6.74 -13.09
N ALA A 407 20.45 7.66 -12.32
CA ALA A 407 19.06 8.09 -12.47
C ALA A 407 18.77 8.70 -13.84
N ASN A 408 17.65 8.30 -14.46
CA ASN A 408 17.17 8.76 -15.77
C ASN A 408 18.19 8.58 -16.92
N ASP A 409 19.05 7.56 -16.82
CA ASP A 409 19.96 7.23 -17.90
C ASP A 409 19.25 6.57 -19.10
N GLU A 410 19.95 6.44 -20.21
CA GLU A 410 19.38 5.88 -21.45
C GLU A 410 18.93 4.42 -21.29
N ALA A 411 19.56 3.62 -20.41
CA ALA A 411 19.15 2.24 -20.17
C ALA A 411 17.77 2.21 -19.50
N GLN A 412 17.56 3.01 -18.44
CA GLN A 412 16.29 3.13 -17.75
C GLN A 412 15.18 3.65 -18.68
N LEU A 413 15.46 4.73 -19.43
CA LEU A 413 14.44 5.37 -20.26
C LEU A 413 14.10 4.55 -21.51
N SER A 414 15.05 3.78 -22.07
CA SER A 414 14.77 2.83 -23.15
C SER A 414 13.86 1.69 -22.70
N GLU A 415 14.10 1.16 -21.50
CA GLU A 415 13.19 0.19 -20.88
C GLU A 415 11.80 0.79 -20.69
N LEU A 416 11.69 1.99 -20.09
CA LEU A 416 10.41 2.66 -19.85
C LEU A 416 9.57 2.82 -21.14
N ARG A 417 10.19 3.24 -22.23
CA ARG A 417 9.53 3.34 -23.54
C ARG A 417 9.01 1.98 -24.02
N THR A 418 9.82 0.93 -23.86
CA THR A 418 9.40 -0.45 -24.19
C THR A 418 8.24 -0.91 -23.30
N LEU A 419 8.23 -0.60 -22.00
CA LEU A 419 7.11 -0.93 -21.12
C LEU A 419 5.82 -0.23 -21.58
N GLY A 420 5.91 1.01 -22.09
CA GLY A 420 4.79 1.71 -22.71
C GLY A 420 4.26 1.00 -23.99
N GLU A 421 5.14 0.52 -24.86
CA GLU A 421 4.76 -0.27 -26.03
C GLU A 421 4.06 -1.58 -25.61
N LEU A 422 4.61 -2.30 -24.66
CA LEU A 422 4.05 -3.56 -24.13
C LEU A 422 2.71 -3.33 -23.43
N THR A 423 2.51 -2.19 -22.80
CA THR A 423 1.21 -1.79 -22.23
C THR A 423 0.12 -1.76 -23.29
N GLN A 424 0.40 -1.20 -24.47
CA GLN A 424 -0.55 -1.18 -25.57
C GLN A 424 -0.85 -2.59 -26.10
N VAL A 425 0.14 -3.50 -26.09
CA VAL A 425 -0.09 -4.90 -26.46
C VAL A 425 -1.01 -5.59 -25.43
N ALA A 426 -0.73 -5.46 -24.14
CA ALA A 426 -1.55 -6.04 -23.07
C ALA A 426 -3.00 -5.53 -23.12
N TRP A 427 -3.20 -4.24 -23.36
CA TRP A 427 -4.52 -3.64 -23.45
C TRP A 427 -5.33 -4.13 -24.67
N LYS A 428 -4.70 -4.59 -25.76
CA LYS A 428 -5.41 -5.25 -26.87
C LYS A 428 -6.01 -6.59 -26.43
N HIS A 429 -5.44 -7.22 -25.42
CA HIS A 429 -5.94 -8.46 -24.80
C HIS A 429 -6.87 -8.19 -23.60
N ASP A 430 -7.22 -6.93 -23.31
CA ASP A 430 -7.93 -6.50 -22.10
C ASP A 430 -7.21 -6.92 -20.79
N VAL A 431 -5.89 -7.00 -20.77
CA VAL A 431 -5.10 -7.31 -19.58
C VAL A 431 -4.69 -6.02 -18.87
N GLN A 432 -4.93 -5.97 -17.58
CA GLN A 432 -4.60 -4.84 -16.71
C GLN A 432 -3.08 -4.71 -16.53
N VAL A 433 -2.57 -3.47 -16.54
CA VAL A 433 -1.14 -3.17 -16.46
C VAL A 433 -0.88 -2.08 -15.43
N MET A 434 0.11 -2.28 -14.57
CA MET A 434 0.85 -1.23 -13.89
C MET A 434 2.33 -1.32 -14.27
N ILE A 435 3.04 -0.19 -14.19
CA ILE A 435 4.44 -0.05 -14.58
C ILE A 435 5.28 0.07 -13.31
N GLU A 436 6.34 -0.72 -13.19
CA GLU A 436 7.33 -0.50 -12.13
C GLU A 436 8.25 0.67 -12.45
N GLY A 437 8.71 1.35 -11.42
CA GLY A 437 9.52 2.55 -11.54
C GLY A 437 10.69 2.62 -10.57
N PRO A 438 11.52 3.69 -10.68
CA PRO A 438 12.90 3.73 -10.23
C PRO A 438 13.05 3.62 -8.72
N GLY A 439 14.20 3.04 -8.31
CA GLY A 439 14.58 2.92 -6.90
C GLY A 439 15.45 4.08 -6.38
N HIS A 440 16.21 4.77 -7.23
CA HIS A 440 17.14 5.84 -6.84
C HIS A 440 17.02 7.02 -7.80
N VAL A 441 16.45 8.13 -7.34
CA VAL A 441 16.30 9.35 -8.14
C VAL A 441 16.45 10.57 -7.23
N PRO A 442 17.39 11.49 -7.50
CA PRO A 442 17.53 12.71 -6.72
C PRO A 442 16.28 13.61 -6.91
N MET A 443 15.92 14.36 -5.88
CA MET A 443 14.64 15.07 -5.78
C MET A 443 14.27 15.89 -7.01
N HIS A 444 15.24 16.61 -7.60
CA HIS A 444 14.99 17.49 -8.75
C HIS A 444 14.65 16.76 -10.05
N MET A 445 14.93 15.45 -10.15
CA MET A 445 14.63 14.63 -11.33
C MET A 445 13.35 13.80 -11.19
N ILE A 446 12.74 13.73 -9.99
CA ILE A 446 11.56 12.90 -9.72
C ILE A 446 10.36 13.31 -10.59
N LYS A 447 10.15 14.62 -10.74
CA LYS A 447 9.02 15.09 -11.56
C LYS A 447 9.18 14.72 -13.02
N GLU A 448 10.37 14.92 -13.59
CA GLU A 448 10.69 14.50 -14.96
C GLU A 448 10.45 13.01 -15.16
N ASN A 449 10.90 12.18 -14.22
CA ASN A 449 10.69 10.74 -14.26
C ASN A 449 9.20 10.37 -14.31
N MET A 450 8.39 11.02 -13.47
CA MET A 450 6.94 10.79 -13.48
C MET A 450 6.27 11.28 -14.77
N ASP A 451 6.67 12.45 -15.28
CA ASP A 451 6.12 13.01 -16.52
C ASP A 451 6.41 12.09 -17.72
N LEU A 452 7.64 11.56 -17.80
CA LEU A 452 8.05 10.59 -18.84
C LEU A 452 7.24 9.28 -18.76
N GLN A 453 6.96 8.80 -17.55
CA GLN A 453 6.12 7.62 -17.37
C GLN A 453 4.68 7.87 -17.85
N LEU A 454 4.08 9.00 -17.46
CA LEU A 454 2.72 9.35 -17.89
C LEU A 454 2.61 9.46 -19.41
N GLU A 455 3.63 10.05 -20.06
CA GLU A 455 3.69 10.21 -21.50
C GLU A 455 3.87 8.86 -22.22
N HIS A 456 4.92 8.13 -21.87
CA HIS A 456 5.29 6.90 -22.58
C HIS A 456 4.38 5.71 -22.26
N CYS A 457 3.86 5.64 -21.03
CA CYS A 457 3.04 4.52 -20.57
C CYS A 457 1.54 4.86 -20.54
N HIS A 458 1.09 5.94 -21.21
CA HIS A 458 -0.32 6.25 -21.47
C HIS A 458 -1.18 6.35 -20.20
N GLU A 459 -0.63 6.92 -19.12
CA GLU A 459 -1.25 7.04 -17.80
C GLU A 459 -1.55 5.70 -17.09
N ALA A 460 -0.98 4.58 -17.54
CA ALA A 460 -1.03 3.34 -16.77
C ALA A 460 -0.48 3.58 -15.34
N PRO A 461 -1.03 2.96 -14.31
CA PRO A 461 -0.59 3.17 -12.93
C PRO A 461 0.92 2.96 -12.77
N PHE A 462 1.58 3.88 -12.07
CA PHE A 462 3.00 3.77 -11.75
C PHE A 462 3.18 3.17 -10.35
N TYR A 463 4.05 2.19 -10.22
CA TYR A 463 4.41 1.50 -9.00
C TYR A 463 5.91 1.68 -8.76
N THR A 464 6.31 2.44 -7.74
CA THR A 464 7.70 2.87 -7.55
C THR A 464 8.32 2.31 -6.29
N LEU A 465 9.61 1.95 -6.35
CA LEU A 465 10.43 1.59 -5.21
C LEU A 465 11.07 2.86 -4.62
N GLY A 466 10.37 3.54 -3.76
CA GLY A 466 10.75 4.85 -3.26
C GLY A 466 10.29 5.98 -4.19
N PRO A 467 11.21 6.76 -4.83
CA PRO A 467 12.66 6.53 -4.92
C PRO A 467 13.48 7.05 -3.74
N LEU A 468 14.65 6.44 -3.52
CA LEU A 468 15.66 6.96 -2.61
C LEU A 468 16.26 8.24 -3.21
N THR A 469 16.22 9.34 -2.46
CA THR A 469 16.65 10.67 -2.93
C THR A 469 18.14 10.93 -2.74
N THR A 470 18.82 10.06 -1.98
CA THR A 470 20.27 10.09 -1.72
C THR A 470 20.75 8.70 -1.31
N ASP A 471 22.02 8.39 -1.54
CA ASP A 471 22.60 7.08 -1.26
C ASP A 471 23.48 7.05 0.02
N ILE A 472 23.56 8.17 0.77
CA ILE A 472 24.53 8.32 1.87
C ILE A 472 24.06 7.81 3.23
N ALA A 473 22.86 7.22 3.31
CA ALA A 473 22.23 6.92 4.60
C ALA A 473 21.89 5.42 4.81
N PRO A 474 22.84 4.49 4.73
CA PRO A 474 22.59 3.08 5.02
C PRO A 474 21.99 2.91 6.43
N GLY A 475 20.94 2.08 6.54
CA GLY A 475 20.17 1.93 7.78
C GLY A 475 19.02 2.94 7.94
N TYR A 476 18.97 3.96 7.09
CA TYR A 476 17.92 4.99 7.03
C TYR A 476 17.26 5.06 5.64
N ASP A 477 17.40 4.03 4.83
CA ASP A 477 16.88 4.00 3.45
C ASP A 477 15.36 4.15 3.40
N HIS A 478 14.63 3.73 4.43
CA HIS A 478 13.20 3.98 4.58
C HIS A 478 12.88 5.48 4.67
N ILE A 479 13.76 6.29 5.27
CA ILE A 479 13.57 7.76 5.36
C ILE A 479 13.91 8.41 4.02
N THR A 480 15.06 8.10 3.43
CA THR A 480 15.49 8.71 2.16
C THR A 480 14.53 8.38 1.03
N SER A 481 14.01 7.15 1.01
CA SER A 481 13.00 6.73 0.05
C SER A 481 11.60 7.25 0.39
N GLY A 482 11.24 7.40 1.65
CA GLY A 482 10.00 8.03 2.08
C GLY A 482 9.84 9.46 1.59
N ILE A 483 10.95 10.24 1.54
CA ILE A 483 10.98 11.59 0.96
C ILE A 483 10.60 11.53 -0.53
N GLY A 484 11.26 10.68 -1.30
CA GLY A 484 11.01 10.52 -2.73
C GLY A 484 9.63 9.92 -3.01
N ALA A 485 9.18 8.96 -2.20
CA ALA A 485 7.87 8.35 -2.28
C ALA A 485 6.73 9.38 -2.11
N ALA A 486 6.84 10.26 -1.13
CA ALA A 486 5.87 11.33 -0.94
C ALA A 486 5.84 12.27 -2.15
N GLN A 487 7.00 12.61 -2.69
CA GLN A 487 7.12 13.51 -3.83
C GLN A 487 6.59 12.88 -5.13
N ILE A 488 6.98 11.66 -5.45
CA ILE A 488 6.53 11.00 -6.68
C ILE A 488 5.05 10.60 -6.59
N GLY A 489 4.56 10.22 -5.39
CA GLY A 489 3.15 9.98 -5.11
C GLY A 489 2.30 11.22 -5.35
N TRP A 490 2.77 12.39 -4.94
CA TRP A 490 2.12 13.66 -5.23
C TRP A 490 2.04 13.93 -6.75
N TYR A 491 3.10 13.64 -7.49
CA TYR A 491 3.13 13.85 -8.95
C TYR A 491 2.29 12.83 -9.74
N GLY A 492 1.98 11.66 -9.18
CA GLY A 492 1.06 10.73 -9.86
C GLY A 492 1.27 9.25 -9.64
N THR A 493 2.32 8.83 -8.93
CA THR A 493 2.49 7.40 -8.60
C THR A 493 1.28 6.88 -7.83
N ALA A 494 0.81 5.70 -8.22
CA ALA A 494 -0.40 5.10 -7.71
C ALA A 494 -0.16 4.09 -6.57
N MET A 495 0.99 3.43 -6.58
CA MET A 495 1.41 2.50 -5.55
C MET A 495 2.89 2.67 -5.22
N LEU A 496 3.23 2.54 -3.95
CA LEU A 496 4.57 2.66 -3.42
C LEU A 496 5.04 1.31 -2.88
N CYS A 497 6.17 0.81 -3.34
CA CYS A 497 6.86 -0.32 -2.72
C CYS A 497 7.59 0.18 -1.48
N TYR A 498 7.30 -0.41 -0.33
CA TYR A 498 7.96 0.00 0.89
C TYR A 498 9.46 -0.35 0.88
N VAL A 499 10.22 0.44 1.60
CA VAL A 499 11.63 0.22 1.92
C VAL A 499 11.77 0.15 3.43
N THR A 500 12.56 -0.80 3.92
CA THR A 500 12.82 -0.97 5.35
C THR A 500 14.16 -0.36 5.76
N PRO A 501 14.42 -0.15 7.07
CA PRO A 501 15.74 0.30 7.54
C PRO A 501 16.89 -0.63 7.12
N LYS A 502 16.59 -1.88 6.77
CA LYS A 502 17.58 -2.89 6.37
C LYS A 502 17.76 -3.05 4.86
N GLU A 503 17.18 -2.17 4.06
CA GLU A 503 17.43 -2.17 2.61
C GLU A 503 18.94 -2.15 2.36
N HIS A 504 19.41 -2.91 1.39
CA HIS A 504 20.83 -3.12 1.05
C HIS A 504 21.71 -3.77 2.15
N LEU A 505 21.18 -4.02 3.37
CA LEU A 505 21.96 -4.49 4.51
C LEU A 505 21.59 -5.89 4.99
N GLY A 506 20.31 -6.28 4.90
CA GLY A 506 19.89 -7.59 5.42
C GLY A 506 18.39 -7.83 5.39
N LEU A 507 17.97 -8.98 5.90
CA LEU A 507 16.55 -9.34 5.98
C LEU A 507 15.85 -8.55 7.12
N PRO A 508 14.69 -7.94 6.85
CA PRO A 508 13.95 -7.18 7.85
C PRO A 508 13.28 -8.12 8.87
N ASN A 509 13.28 -7.70 10.14
CA ASN A 509 12.46 -8.28 11.19
C ASN A 509 11.09 -7.57 11.27
N LYS A 510 10.21 -7.98 12.22
CA LYS A 510 8.88 -7.37 12.42
C LYS A 510 8.93 -5.86 12.66
N LYS A 511 9.90 -5.38 13.45
CA LYS A 511 10.06 -3.96 13.71
C LYS A 511 10.44 -3.21 12.45
N ASP A 512 11.39 -3.73 11.68
CA ASP A 512 11.83 -3.11 10.42
C ASP A 512 10.67 -3.04 9.40
N VAL A 513 9.85 -4.10 9.32
CA VAL A 513 8.64 -4.13 8.48
C VAL A 513 7.65 -3.06 8.91
N LYS A 514 7.37 -2.95 10.22
CA LYS A 514 6.49 -1.90 10.77
C LYS A 514 7.02 -0.52 10.43
N ASP A 515 8.30 -0.24 10.70
CA ASP A 515 8.93 1.06 10.45
C ASP A 515 8.85 1.44 8.97
N GLY A 516 9.09 0.48 8.07
CA GLY A 516 8.95 0.67 6.63
C GLY A 516 7.51 1.01 6.22
N ILE A 517 6.53 0.22 6.66
CA ILE A 517 5.11 0.45 6.32
C ILE A 517 4.65 1.80 6.85
N ILE A 518 4.94 2.14 8.11
CA ILE A 518 4.54 3.41 8.70
C ILE A 518 5.15 4.58 7.93
N THR A 519 6.44 4.50 7.57
CA THR A 519 7.10 5.53 6.75
C THR A 519 6.36 5.72 5.42
N TYR A 520 6.00 4.63 4.77
CA TYR A 520 5.31 4.70 3.47
C TYR A 520 3.83 5.09 3.58
N LYS A 521 3.15 4.77 4.69
CA LYS A 521 1.81 5.32 5.00
C LYS A 521 1.88 6.84 5.20
N ILE A 522 2.94 7.35 5.84
CA ILE A 522 3.17 8.80 5.96
C ILE A 522 3.38 9.41 4.57
N ALA A 523 4.23 8.81 3.74
CA ALA A 523 4.52 9.29 2.39
C ALA A 523 3.25 9.30 1.50
N ALA A 524 2.48 8.20 1.50
CA ALA A 524 1.24 8.08 0.74
C ALA A 524 0.19 9.11 1.20
N HIS A 525 -0.01 9.24 2.51
CA HIS A 525 -0.95 10.19 3.07
C HIS A 525 -0.55 11.65 2.76
N ALA A 526 0.73 11.98 2.87
CA ALA A 526 1.24 13.30 2.49
C ALA A 526 1.02 13.60 1.00
N ALA A 527 1.20 12.60 0.13
CA ALA A 527 0.90 12.73 -1.29
C ALA A 527 -0.59 12.95 -1.57
N ASP A 528 -1.47 12.22 -0.88
CA ASP A 528 -2.93 12.36 -1.01
C ASP A 528 -3.42 13.74 -0.53
N LEU A 529 -2.87 14.25 0.57
CA LEU A 529 -3.09 15.63 1.03
C LEU A 529 -2.64 16.65 -0.03
N ALA A 530 -1.43 16.48 -0.55
CA ALA A 530 -0.83 17.39 -1.53
C ALA A 530 -1.59 17.40 -2.86
N LYS A 531 -2.15 16.26 -3.29
CA LYS A 531 -3.05 16.17 -4.45
C LYS A 531 -4.41 16.84 -4.22
N GLY A 532 -4.78 17.10 -2.98
CA GLY A 532 -6.11 17.57 -2.61
C GLY A 532 -7.17 16.47 -2.67
N HIS A 533 -6.78 15.21 -2.37
CA HIS A 533 -7.73 14.10 -2.36
C HIS A 533 -8.87 14.37 -1.37
N PRO A 534 -10.14 14.31 -1.80
CA PRO A 534 -11.27 14.71 -0.97
C PRO A 534 -11.33 13.94 0.36
N GLY A 535 -11.39 14.68 1.46
CA GLY A 535 -11.48 14.13 2.82
C GLY A 535 -10.15 13.63 3.41
N ALA A 536 -9.04 13.68 2.69
CA ALA A 536 -7.74 13.24 3.21
C ALA A 536 -7.34 13.98 4.50
N GLN A 537 -7.68 15.27 4.63
CA GLN A 537 -7.30 16.11 5.77
C GLN A 537 -8.17 15.89 7.04
N ILE A 538 -9.29 15.17 6.97
CA ILE A 538 -10.22 15.02 8.10
C ILE A 538 -9.52 14.44 9.34
N ARG A 539 -8.72 13.39 9.15
CA ARG A 539 -7.99 12.72 10.24
C ARG A 539 -6.92 13.62 10.84
N ASP A 540 -6.21 14.41 10.02
CA ASP A 540 -5.22 15.38 10.49
C ASP A 540 -5.86 16.49 11.31
N ASN A 541 -7.02 16.99 10.87
CA ASN A 541 -7.77 18.01 11.60
C ASN A 541 -8.23 17.47 12.97
N ALA A 542 -8.75 16.24 13.02
CA ALA A 542 -9.17 15.59 14.26
C ALA A 542 -8.00 15.38 15.23
N LEU A 543 -6.86 14.89 14.73
CA LEU A 543 -5.65 14.69 15.52
C LEU A 543 -5.08 16.03 16.03
N SER A 544 -5.07 17.06 15.19
CA SER A 544 -4.60 18.40 15.58
C SER A 544 -5.50 19.00 16.65
N LYS A 545 -6.83 18.81 16.53
CA LYS A 545 -7.80 19.20 17.59
C LYS A 545 -7.51 18.45 18.90
N ALA A 546 -7.35 17.13 18.85
CA ALA A 546 -7.03 16.30 20.00
C ALA A 546 -5.72 16.75 20.70
N ARG A 547 -4.69 17.07 19.91
CA ARG A 547 -3.41 17.58 20.40
C ARG A 547 -3.56 18.93 21.11
N PHE A 548 -4.32 19.85 20.54
CA PHE A 548 -4.56 21.15 21.16
C PHE A 548 -5.32 21.04 22.49
N GLU A 549 -6.26 20.08 22.57
CA GLU A 549 -7.10 19.83 23.75
C GLU A 549 -6.44 18.92 24.77
N PHE A 550 -5.19 18.51 24.58
CA PHE A 550 -4.47 17.56 25.43
C PHE A 550 -5.19 16.22 25.63
N ARG A 551 -5.95 15.79 24.66
CA ARG A 551 -6.57 14.45 24.62
C ARG A 551 -5.53 13.45 24.12
N TRP A 552 -4.57 13.09 24.99
CA TRP A 552 -3.38 12.31 24.65
C TRP A 552 -3.71 10.96 24.04
N GLU A 553 -4.63 10.20 24.62
CA GLU A 553 -5.03 8.90 24.09
C GLU A 553 -5.61 9.04 22.67
N ASP A 554 -6.41 10.09 22.40
CA ASP A 554 -6.94 10.35 21.06
C ASP A 554 -5.82 10.73 20.09
N GLN A 555 -4.87 11.54 20.54
CA GLN A 555 -3.71 11.91 19.72
C GLN A 555 -2.91 10.67 19.30
N PHE A 556 -2.71 9.70 20.20
CA PHE A 556 -2.01 8.45 19.88
C PHE A 556 -2.85 7.60 18.93
N ASN A 557 -4.12 7.35 19.24
CA ASN A 557 -5.00 6.45 18.51
C ASN A 557 -5.40 6.96 17.11
N LEU A 558 -5.48 8.28 16.93
CA LEU A 558 -5.65 8.91 15.63
C LEU A 558 -4.36 8.87 14.79
N GLY A 559 -3.20 8.62 15.40
CA GLY A 559 -1.92 8.43 14.71
C GLY A 559 -1.86 7.11 13.92
N LEU A 560 -0.88 7.01 13.03
CA LEU A 560 -0.62 5.79 12.26
C LEU A 560 -0.03 4.68 13.13
N ASP A 561 0.75 5.05 14.15
CA ASP A 561 1.40 4.16 15.10
C ASP A 561 1.11 4.59 16.55
N PRO A 562 -0.03 4.16 17.11
CA PRO A 562 -0.43 4.54 18.46
C PRO A 562 0.55 4.04 19.53
N ASP A 563 1.13 2.86 19.34
CA ASP A 563 2.02 2.23 20.31
C ASP A 563 3.29 3.07 20.49
N THR A 564 3.97 3.39 19.39
CA THR A 564 5.19 4.22 19.41
C THR A 564 4.91 5.63 19.94
N ALA A 565 3.77 6.23 19.55
CA ALA A 565 3.39 7.55 20.03
C ALA A 565 3.20 7.57 21.56
N LYS A 566 2.56 6.55 22.11
CA LYS A 566 2.35 6.39 23.55
C LYS A 566 3.65 6.14 24.28
N ASP A 567 4.48 5.23 23.78
CA ASP A 567 5.78 4.89 24.39
C ASP A 567 6.67 6.13 24.52
N PHE A 568 6.80 6.93 23.47
CA PHE A 568 7.61 8.16 23.49
C PHE A 568 7.05 9.23 24.42
N HIS A 569 5.72 9.33 24.52
CA HIS A 569 5.10 10.25 25.47
C HIS A 569 5.35 9.82 26.93
N ASP A 570 5.16 8.53 27.21
CA ASP A 570 5.21 7.98 28.57
C ASP A 570 6.64 7.83 29.10
N GLU A 571 7.62 7.58 28.22
CA GLU A 571 9.03 7.37 28.57
C GLU A 571 9.60 8.51 29.44
N THR A 572 9.20 9.74 29.14
CA THR A 572 9.73 10.94 29.80
C THR A 572 8.86 11.45 30.94
N LEU A 573 7.75 10.77 31.27
CA LEU A 573 6.79 11.17 32.29
C LEU A 573 6.64 10.07 33.36
N PRO A 574 7.46 10.10 34.41
CA PRO A 574 7.60 8.99 35.38
C PRO A 574 6.38 8.76 36.28
N LYS A 575 5.42 9.73 36.34
CA LYS A 575 4.21 9.64 37.17
C LYS A 575 2.98 9.58 36.29
N ASP A 576 2.04 8.70 36.60
CA ASP A 576 0.79 8.56 35.83
C ASP A 576 -0.05 9.84 35.79
N SER A 577 -0.03 10.64 36.86
CA SER A 577 -0.69 11.96 36.88
C SER A 577 -0.10 12.95 35.89
N MET A 578 1.17 12.79 35.50
CA MET A 578 1.83 13.63 34.50
C MET A 578 1.49 13.22 33.08
N LYS A 579 1.18 11.95 32.85
CA LYS A 579 0.80 11.41 31.54
C LYS A 579 -0.55 11.93 31.03
N VAL A 580 -1.41 12.40 31.92
CA VAL A 580 -2.71 13.02 31.58
C VAL A 580 -2.70 14.54 31.74
N ALA A 581 -1.56 15.14 31.99
CA ALA A 581 -1.42 16.57 32.23
C ALA A 581 -1.57 17.39 30.92
N HIS A 582 -1.90 18.66 31.06
CA HIS A 582 -2.06 19.61 29.96
C HIS A 582 -0.70 20.20 29.51
N PHE A 583 0.32 19.38 29.46
CA PHE A 583 1.65 19.70 28.89
C PHE A 583 2.41 18.39 28.63
N CYS A 584 3.41 18.44 27.77
CA CYS A 584 4.36 17.35 27.57
C CYS A 584 5.73 17.70 28.19
N SER A 585 6.62 16.72 28.28
CA SER A 585 7.95 16.88 28.83
C SER A 585 8.82 17.90 28.07
N MET A 586 8.56 18.11 26.78
CA MET A 586 9.33 19.04 25.94
C MET A 586 9.22 20.48 26.43
N CYS A 587 8.00 20.97 26.68
CA CYS A 587 7.76 22.37 27.06
C CYS A 587 7.59 22.53 28.58
N GLY A 588 7.17 21.49 29.27
CA GLY A 588 6.79 21.58 30.70
C GLY A 588 5.55 22.45 30.93
N PRO A 589 5.16 22.65 32.21
CA PRO A 589 3.88 23.27 32.54
C PRO A 589 3.77 24.78 32.27
N HIS A 590 4.91 25.49 32.09
CA HIS A 590 4.93 26.95 31.99
C HIS A 590 5.20 27.46 30.58
N PHE A 591 5.70 26.64 29.67
CA PHE A 591 6.13 27.05 28.33
C PHE A 591 5.34 26.40 27.19
N CYS A 592 4.26 25.67 27.51
CA CYS A 592 3.43 25.05 26.48
C CYS A 592 2.63 26.12 25.73
N SER A 593 2.92 26.30 24.44
CA SER A 593 2.26 27.30 23.60
C SER A 593 0.74 27.07 23.47
N MET A 594 0.29 25.81 23.47
CA MET A 594 -1.14 25.47 23.44
C MET A 594 -1.86 25.90 24.71
N LYS A 595 -1.22 25.70 25.89
CA LYS A 595 -1.77 26.17 27.15
C LYS A 595 -1.81 27.70 27.22
N ILE A 596 -0.73 28.37 26.82
CA ILE A 596 -0.68 29.84 26.75
C ILE A 596 -1.76 30.39 25.83
N THR A 597 -2.01 29.75 24.69
CA THR A 597 -3.09 30.13 23.77
C THR A 597 -4.46 29.98 24.43
N GLN A 598 -4.67 28.89 25.20
CA GLN A 598 -5.91 28.70 25.95
C GLN A 598 -6.10 29.77 27.04
N ASP A 599 -5.04 30.11 27.76
CA ASP A 599 -5.07 31.18 28.77
C ASP A 599 -5.48 32.54 28.12
N VAL A 600 -5.05 32.79 26.88
CA VAL A 600 -5.47 34.00 26.10
C VAL A 600 -6.96 33.94 25.73
N ARG A 601 -7.50 32.75 25.40
CA ARG A 601 -8.92 32.57 25.10
C ARG A 601 -9.78 32.80 26.34
N GLU A 602 -9.39 32.23 27.46
CA GLU A 602 -10.08 32.43 28.75
C GLU A 602 -10.06 33.88 29.16
N TYR A 603 -8.94 34.59 28.95
CA TYR A 603 -8.87 36.03 29.20
C TYR A 603 -9.83 36.81 28.29
N ALA A 604 -9.90 36.49 26.99
CA ALA A 604 -10.83 37.12 26.05
C ALA A 604 -12.28 36.97 26.47
N GLU A 605 -12.68 35.77 26.92
CA GLU A 605 -14.01 35.48 27.46
C GLU A 605 -14.30 36.29 28.72
N GLN A 606 -13.34 36.39 29.65
CA GLN A 606 -13.50 37.16 30.90
C GLN A 606 -13.74 38.65 30.66
N ILE A 607 -13.09 39.19 29.63
CA ILE A 607 -13.28 40.61 29.28
C ILE A 607 -14.40 40.88 28.27
N GLY A 608 -15.12 39.82 27.84
CA GLY A 608 -16.29 39.90 26.96
C GLY A 608 -16.01 40.37 25.54
N VAL A 609 -14.80 40.10 25.01
CA VAL A 609 -14.39 40.42 23.65
C VAL A 609 -14.07 39.17 22.86
N SER A 610 -14.09 39.23 21.52
CA SER A 610 -13.65 38.13 20.69
C SER A 610 -12.14 37.87 20.86
N GLU A 611 -11.70 36.63 20.58
CA GLU A 611 -10.26 36.24 20.57
C GLU A 611 -9.41 37.25 19.77
N THR A 612 -9.90 37.62 18.59
CA THR A 612 -9.20 38.54 17.67
C THR A 612 -9.10 39.95 18.28
N GLU A 613 -10.15 40.39 18.95
CA GLU A 613 -10.14 41.71 19.63
C GLU A 613 -9.26 41.71 20.87
N ALA A 614 -9.26 40.59 21.66
CA ALA A 614 -8.37 40.45 22.81
C ALA A 614 -6.91 40.44 22.39
N LEU A 615 -6.55 39.72 21.33
CA LEU A 615 -5.22 39.70 20.73
C LEU A 615 -4.81 41.07 20.23
N ASN A 616 -5.69 41.76 19.50
CA ASN A 616 -5.41 43.11 18.99
C ASN A 616 -5.23 44.10 20.13
N LYS A 617 -6.06 44.00 21.16
CA LYS A 617 -5.96 44.88 22.33
C LYS A 617 -4.69 44.64 23.12
N GLY A 618 -4.35 43.37 23.37
CA GLY A 618 -3.09 42.97 24.02
C GLY A 618 -1.86 43.42 23.23
N MET A 619 -1.88 43.26 21.90
CA MET A 619 -0.82 43.75 21.02
C MET A 619 -0.68 45.27 21.05
N GLN A 620 -1.81 46.01 21.07
CA GLN A 620 -1.79 47.49 21.18
C GLN A 620 -1.26 47.92 22.54
N GLU A 621 -1.68 47.30 23.62
CA GLU A 621 -1.18 47.61 24.96
C GLU A 621 0.34 47.36 25.07
N LYS A 622 0.80 46.22 24.53
CA LYS A 622 2.24 45.90 24.48
C LYS A 622 3.04 46.82 23.55
N ALA A 623 2.47 47.23 22.43
CA ALA A 623 3.08 48.22 21.54
C ALA A 623 3.24 49.58 22.24
N VAL A 624 2.23 50.01 23.00
CA VAL A 624 2.31 51.26 23.81
C VAL A 624 3.35 51.12 24.93
N GLU A 625 3.40 49.97 25.61
CA GLU A 625 4.40 49.68 26.63
C GLU A 625 5.84 49.67 26.05
N PHE A 626 6.00 49.07 24.88
CA PHE A 626 7.27 49.01 24.15
C PHE A 626 7.75 50.42 23.77
N VAL A 627 6.87 51.23 23.22
CA VAL A 627 7.21 52.64 22.88
C VAL A 627 7.57 53.44 24.14
N LYS A 628 6.81 53.24 25.25
CA LYS A 628 7.11 53.92 26.52
C LYS A 628 8.46 53.51 27.12
N LYS A 629 8.92 52.30 26.85
CA LYS A 629 10.22 51.77 27.28
C LYS A 629 11.38 52.09 26.33
N GLY A 630 11.17 52.98 25.36
CA GLY A 630 12.22 53.50 24.49
C GLY A 630 12.32 52.79 23.12
N ALA A 631 11.36 51.93 22.76
CA ALA A 631 11.31 51.20 21.49
C ALA A 631 12.56 50.36 21.15
N GLU A 632 13.29 49.91 22.19
CA GLU A 632 14.45 49.02 22.03
C GLU A 632 14.12 47.57 22.45
N ILE A 633 14.46 46.60 21.60
CA ILE A 633 14.26 45.18 21.87
C ILE A 633 15.30 44.61 22.85
N TYR A 634 16.48 45.22 22.89
CA TYR A 634 17.58 44.83 23.78
C TYR A 634 17.96 46.00 24.68
N HIS A 635 17.71 45.90 25.97
CA HIS A 635 18.29 46.80 26.96
C HIS A 635 19.72 46.34 27.29
N ARG A 636 20.71 47.20 27.14
CA ARG A 636 22.02 46.99 27.70
C ARG A 636 21.87 46.98 29.23
N SER A 637 22.18 45.83 29.84
CA SER A 637 22.32 45.70 31.29
C SER A 637 23.47 46.53 31.83
#